data_14c900a08224125143d32c5288b77873
#
_entry.id   14c900a08224125143d32c5288b77873
#
_cell.length_a   1.000
_cell.length_b   1.000
_cell.length_c   1.000
_cell.angle_alpha   90.00
_cell.angle_beta   90.00
_cell.angle_gamma   90.00
#
_symmetry.space_group_name_H-M   'P 1'
#
loop_
_entity.id
_entity.type
_entity.pdbx_description
1 polymer ?
#
loop_
_entity_poly.entity_id
_entity_poly.type
_entity_poly.pdbx_seq_one_letter_code
_entity_poly.pdbx_strand_id
1 'polypeptide(L)'
;MKPFVALLTALVLCIACGRQSDSRSRVQQLVLESEQRLEADDIDSAWVLLEHAYDYAAGRHDDGGRAEALLAMARHHNMTDRPDSALSCLRRGLDAWPQAPDSLLAQYYAELSATSNVMGDMAAAVEWGRLALPLMQRYGTSEDYAVMCGNTGIAYRRLGQNDSAAICYQQGLEAALAAGDHDSEAYLANNLSVLFAEMGRLDESLGYADKAIAAATAGGDDVERLSAQANKGIALLMSHRDDEAVSLLTATFEAADSTDSTPLKLKTINYLLKALSSQPASPAVSRYLQRGEEIAAQLPPGNTAAAGILESRMIILTEQGRYAEALQTISQLEELMQLQQVIPPYKLLGNKSRCLAALGRYDEAYRLEHEAAVMADSLRSAESQRRLDELATNYRVMEKELEVAQLTARQARSQRSIGLLAAALAVLLAALVVMALWMRQRRQKAQMRETRKYVEGMEQERSRFAHELHDGACNDLLAIGMQLRTAQPDHAAIATQVGTLRSHLRRLSHELMPPQFAGGVTLPDALSHYLSHIETPAVSFRADEGPWQRLPANISYQLYRIVQEAVGNIAGHQGEQARGSVELQFGGGQPRLTITSVGKSAAGDGTGIGLQSMTDRAASIGYRLSTKSEGDTWVLTVAGE
;
A
#
# COMPACT_ATOMS: atom_id res chain seq x y z
N MET A 1 28.88 10.41 -27.00
CA MET A 1 29.12 8.98 -26.74
C MET A 1 28.26 8.38 -25.62
N LYS A 2 27.98 9.09 -24.51
CA LYS A 2 27.14 8.53 -23.42
C LYS A 2 25.69 8.14 -23.79
N PRO A 3 24.92 8.88 -24.64
CA PRO A 3 23.55 8.46 -24.95
C PRO A 3 23.48 7.24 -25.90
N PHE A 4 24.48 7.02 -26.71
CA PHE A 4 24.54 5.88 -27.65
C PHE A 4 24.82 4.54 -26.93
N VAL A 5 25.64 4.57 -25.88
CA VAL A 5 25.91 3.40 -25.04
C VAL A 5 24.68 3.03 -24.21
N ALA A 6 23.94 4.02 -23.68
CA ALA A 6 22.69 3.78 -22.95
C ALA A 6 21.59 3.19 -23.85
N LEU A 7 21.50 3.62 -25.12
CA LEU A 7 20.55 3.07 -26.09
C LEU A 7 20.91 1.65 -26.50
N LEU A 8 22.20 1.36 -26.67
CA LEU A 8 22.68 0.01 -26.99
C LEU A 8 22.49 -0.97 -25.84
N THR A 9 22.73 -0.53 -24.59
CA THR A 9 22.46 -1.36 -23.40
C THR A 9 20.96 -1.60 -23.20
N ALA A 10 20.10 -0.60 -23.44
CA ALA A 10 18.64 -0.79 -23.40
C ALA A 10 18.15 -1.74 -24.49
N LEU A 11 18.71 -1.65 -25.71
CA LEU A 11 18.36 -2.54 -26.83
C LEU A 11 18.82 -4.00 -26.57
N VAL A 12 20.01 -4.16 -26.01
CA VAL A 12 20.52 -5.50 -25.60
C VAL A 12 19.69 -6.09 -24.47
N LEU A 13 19.29 -5.29 -23.48
CA LEU A 13 18.38 -5.71 -22.41
C LEU A 13 16.99 -6.09 -22.94
N CYS A 14 16.41 -5.33 -23.87
CA CYS A 14 15.12 -5.66 -24.49
C CYS A 14 15.19 -6.95 -25.33
N ILE A 15 16.30 -7.18 -26.06
CA ILE A 15 16.50 -8.42 -26.85
C ILE A 15 16.72 -9.62 -25.93
N ALA A 16 17.44 -9.44 -24.81
CA ALA A 16 17.64 -10.48 -23.81
C ALA A 16 16.32 -10.84 -23.10
N CYS A 17 15.52 -9.85 -22.67
CA CYS A 17 14.21 -10.07 -22.09
C CYS A 17 13.23 -10.74 -23.08
N GLY A 18 13.23 -10.36 -24.36
CA GLY A 18 12.40 -11.00 -25.38
C GLY A 18 12.79 -12.46 -25.63
N ARG A 19 14.09 -12.78 -25.63
CA ARG A 19 14.59 -14.16 -25.80
C ARG A 19 14.27 -15.04 -24.59
N GLN A 20 14.34 -14.51 -23.37
CA GLN A 20 13.97 -15.25 -22.15
C GLN A 20 12.47 -15.52 -22.07
N SER A 21 11.62 -14.57 -22.45
CA SER A 21 10.17 -14.74 -22.54
C SER A 21 9.79 -15.85 -23.52
N ASP A 22 10.41 -15.89 -24.70
CA ASP A 22 10.17 -16.92 -25.72
C ASP A 22 10.67 -18.30 -25.28
N SER A 23 11.83 -18.33 -24.61
CA SER A 23 12.39 -19.56 -24.02
C SER A 23 11.45 -20.15 -22.97
N ARG A 24 10.99 -19.33 -22.04
CA ARG A 24 10.11 -19.74 -20.96
C ARG A 24 8.78 -20.28 -21.45
N SER A 25 8.16 -19.61 -22.45
CA SER A 25 6.92 -20.07 -23.06
C SER A 25 7.09 -21.46 -23.71
N ARG A 26 8.24 -21.74 -24.34
CA ARG A 26 8.52 -23.05 -24.93
C ARG A 26 8.74 -24.12 -23.88
N VAL A 27 9.42 -23.81 -22.79
CA VAL A 27 9.58 -24.73 -21.64
C VAL A 27 8.23 -25.09 -21.05
N GLN A 28 7.38 -24.10 -20.79
CA GLN A 28 6.03 -24.32 -20.25
C GLN A 28 5.18 -25.19 -21.19
N GLN A 29 5.29 -25.00 -22.49
CA GLN A 29 4.60 -25.83 -23.47
C GLN A 29 5.08 -27.30 -23.39
N LEU A 30 6.39 -27.53 -23.31
CA LEU A 30 6.96 -28.90 -23.21
C LEU A 30 6.57 -29.58 -21.90
N VAL A 31 6.54 -28.82 -20.78
CA VAL A 31 6.06 -29.32 -19.48
C VAL A 31 4.59 -29.71 -19.58
N LEU A 32 3.73 -28.87 -20.15
CA LEU A 32 2.30 -29.18 -20.34
C LEU A 32 2.08 -30.41 -21.24
N GLU A 33 2.84 -30.53 -22.33
CA GLU A 33 2.81 -31.73 -23.20
C GLU A 33 3.25 -32.99 -22.44
N SER A 34 4.22 -32.86 -21.53
CA SER A 34 4.66 -33.96 -20.65
C SER A 34 3.56 -34.37 -19.67
N GLU A 35 2.86 -33.42 -19.04
CA GLU A 35 1.74 -33.71 -18.13
C GLU A 35 0.62 -34.46 -18.86
N GLN A 36 0.26 -34.05 -20.06
CA GLN A 36 -0.74 -34.75 -20.89
C GLN A 36 -0.31 -36.18 -21.25
N ARG A 37 1.00 -36.42 -21.50
CA ARG A 37 1.52 -37.78 -21.72
C ARG A 37 1.43 -38.63 -20.47
N LEU A 38 1.72 -38.03 -19.33
CA LEU A 38 1.67 -38.72 -18.05
C LEU A 38 0.23 -39.12 -17.67
N GLU A 39 -0.76 -38.27 -17.94
CA GLU A 39 -2.19 -38.58 -17.81
C GLU A 39 -2.63 -39.72 -18.72
N ALA A 40 -1.97 -39.87 -19.88
CA ALA A 40 -2.20 -40.95 -20.82
C ALA A 40 -1.40 -42.23 -20.51
N ASP A 41 -0.77 -42.32 -19.30
CA ASP A 41 0.12 -43.41 -18.85
C ASP A 41 1.36 -43.64 -19.74
N ASP A 42 1.75 -42.65 -20.55
CA ASP A 42 2.93 -42.68 -21.41
C ASP A 42 4.14 -42.06 -20.69
N ILE A 43 4.63 -42.78 -19.68
CA ILE A 43 5.65 -42.34 -18.74
C ILE A 43 6.98 -42.01 -19.44
N ASP A 44 7.40 -42.85 -20.43
CA ASP A 44 8.67 -42.67 -21.12
C ASP A 44 8.66 -41.43 -22.03
N SER A 45 7.58 -41.20 -22.79
CA SER A 45 7.46 -40.01 -23.63
C SER A 45 7.37 -38.74 -22.78
N ALA A 46 6.70 -38.78 -21.64
CA ALA A 46 6.65 -37.66 -20.70
C ALA A 46 8.05 -37.26 -20.21
N TRP A 47 8.87 -38.25 -19.85
CA TRP A 47 10.25 -38.02 -19.42
C TRP A 47 11.11 -37.36 -20.50
N VAL A 48 11.05 -37.85 -21.74
CA VAL A 48 11.80 -37.30 -22.88
C VAL A 48 11.44 -35.82 -23.12
N LEU A 49 10.18 -35.45 -22.96
CA LEU A 49 9.74 -34.06 -23.09
C LEU A 49 10.33 -33.18 -21.98
N LEU A 50 10.43 -33.67 -20.74
CA LEU A 50 11.03 -32.95 -19.62
C LEU A 50 12.55 -32.76 -19.78
N GLU A 51 13.28 -33.81 -20.26
CA GLU A 51 14.70 -33.68 -20.60
C GLU A 51 14.88 -32.61 -21.70
N HIS A 52 14.06 -32.63 -22.72
CA HIS A 52 14.11 -31.63 -23.79
C HIS A 52 13.80 -30.21 -23.26
N ALA A 53 12.83 -30.06 -22.35
CA ALA A 53 12.53 -28.78 -21.72
C ALA A 53 13.73 -28.23 -20.93
N TYR A 54 14.39 -29.09 -20.14
CA TYR A 54 15.57 -28.72 -19.37
C TYR A 54 16.75 -28.34 -20.28
N ASP A 55 17.08 -29.15 -21.29
CA ASP A 55 18.19 -28.89 -22.22
C ASP A 55 17.95 -27.61 -23.03
N TYR A 56 16.69 -27.38 -23.44
CA TYR A 56 16.31 -26.18 -24.15
C TYR A 56 16.53 -24.92 -23.34
N ALA A 57 16.15 -24.94 -22.04
CA ALA A 57 16.39 -23.84 -21.12
C ALA A 57 17.89 -23.66 -20.81
N ALA A 58 18.63 -24.77 -20.61
CA ALA A 58 20.05 -24.74 -20.34
C ALA A 58 20.87 -24.15 -21.49
N GLY A 59 20.55 -24.52 -22.73
CA GLY A 59 21.20 -23.98 -23.93
C GLY A 59 20.96 -22.49 -24.16
N ARG A 60 19.99 -21.89 -23.47
CA ARG A 60 19.64 -20.46 -23.54
C ARG A 60 19.99 -19.66 -22.28
N HIS A 61 20.61 -20.29 -21.30
CA HIS A 61 20.90 -19.70 -19.99
C HIS A 61 19.64 -19.12 -19.31
N ASP A 62 18.51 -19.83 -19.49
CA ASP A 62 17.23 -19.47 -18.88
C ASP A 62 17.08 -20.18 -17.53
N ASP A 63 17.52 -19.51 -16.47
CA ASP A 63 17.51 -20.05 -15.10
C ASP A 63 16.08 -20.34 -14.64
N GLY A 64 15.10 -19.50 -15.01
CA GLY A 64 13.70 -19.71 -14.71
C GLY A 64 13.12 -20.93 -15.42
N GLY A 65 13.40 -21.09 -16.71
CA GLY A 65 12.97 -22.26 -17.47
C GLY A 65 13.63 -23.55 -16.96
N ARG A 66 14.91 -23.51 -16.55
CA ARG A 66 15.58 -24.67 -15.91
C ARG A 66 14.91 -25.07 -14.60
N ALA A 67 14.56 -24.08 -13.78
CA ALA A 67 13.85 -24.33 -12.53
C ALA A 67 12.48 -24.95 -12.80
N GLU A 68 11.67 -24.41 -13.71
CA GLU A 68 10.37 -24.98 -14.07
C GLU A 68 10.47 -26.42 -14.60
N ALA A 69 11.45 -26.71 -15.46
CA ALA A 69 11.68 -28.07 -15.95
C ALA A 69 12.09 -29.03 -14.83
N LEU A 70 12.98 -28.61 -13.92
CA LEU A 70 13.40 -29.43 -12.77
C LEU A 70 12.27 -29.70 -11.78
N LEU A 71 11.36 -28.77 -11.58
CA LEU A 71 10.15 -28.98 -10.77
C LEU A 71 9.25 -30.05 -11.41
N ALA A 72 9.02 -29.98 -12.72
CA ALA A 72 8.22 -30.97 -13.43
C ALA A 72 8.90 -32.35 -13.46
N MET A 73 10.22 -32.40 -13.59
CA MET A 73 11.00 -33.65 -13.45
C MET A 73 10.86 -34.26 -12.05
N ALA A 74 10.82 -33.43 -11.01
CA ALA A 74 10.63 -33.91 -9.64
C ALA A 74 9.24 -34.52 -9.45
N ARG A 75 8.18 -33.89 -9.98
CA ARG A 75 6.81 -34.45 -9.98
C ARG A 75 6.76 -35.79 -10.68
N HIS A 76 7.35 -35.88 -11.86
CA HIS A 76 7.46 -37.12 -12.60
C HIS A 76 8.15 -38.22 -11.79
N HIS A 77 9.25 -37.91 -11.09
CA HIS A 77 9.95 -38.85 -10.23
C HIS A 77 9.11 -39.29 -9.02
N ASN A 78 8.36 -38.38 -8.41
CA ASN A 78 7.43 -38.71 -7.32
C ASN A 78 6.33 -39.66 -7.80
N MET A 79 5.76 -39.43 -8.99
CA MET A 79 4.74 -40.30 -9.58
C MET A 79 5.29 -41.68 -9.96
N THR A 80 6.57 -41.79 -10.29
CA THR A 80 7.24 -43.05 -10.67
C THR A 80 7.98 -43.71 -9.50
N ASP A 81 7.65 -43.37 -8.26
CA ASP A 81 8.19 -43.92 -7.01
C ASP A 81 9.75 -43.82 -6.93
N ARG A 82 10.27 -42.63 -7.32
CA ARG A 82 11.73 -42.30 -7.27
C ARG A 82 11.98 -41.04 -6.44
N PRO A 83 11.67 -41.04 -5.13
CA PRO A 83 11.69 -39.83 -4.33
C PRO A 83 13.12 -39.25 -4.16
N ASP A 84 14.18 -40.09 -4.15
CA ASP A 84 15.55 -39.58 -4.10
C ASP A 84 15.92 -38.74 -5.35
N SER A 85 15.48 -39.18 -6.52
CA SER A 85 15.66 -38.44 -7.77
C SER A 85 14.83 -37.13 -7.78
N ALA A 86 13.61 -37.19 -7.26
CA ALA A 86 12.77 -36.01 -7.08
C ALA A 86 13.45 -34.98 -6.18
N LEU A 87 13.95 -35.38 -5.02
CA LEU A 87 14.68 -34.51 -4.10
C LEU A 87 15.91 -33.87 -4.74
N SER A 88 16.67 -34.65 -5.55
CA SER A 88 17.80 -34.13 -6.31
C SER A 88 17.40 -33.05 -7.31
N CYS A 89 16.30 -33.25 -8.05
CA CYS A 89 15.76 -32.26 -9.00
C CYS A 89 15.32 -30.98 -8.27
N LEU A 90 14.62 -31.11 -7.15
CA LEU A 90 14.14 -29.99 -6.36
C LEU A 90 15.28 -29.12 -5.82
N ARG A 91 16.32 -29.73 -5.27
CA ARG A 91 17.51 -29.00 -4.78
C ARG A 91 18.21 -28.26 -5.93
N ARG A 92 18.47 -28.97 -7.04
CA ARG A 92 19.09 -28.36 -8.24
C ARG A 92 18.26 -27.18 -8.79
N GLY A 93 16.93 -27.24 -8.72
CA GLY A 93 16.06 -26.19 -9.19
C GLY A 93 16.13 -24.94 -8.32
N LEU A 94 16.13 -25.09 -7.00
CA LEU A 94 16.33 -23.97 -6.06
C LEU A 94 17.71 -23.33 -6.22
N ASP A 95 18.76 -24.13 -6.44
CA ASP A 95 20.11 -23.62 -6.69
C ASP A 95 20.23 -22.91 -8.05
N ALA A 96 19.48 -23.38 -9.06
CA ALA A 96 19.51 -22.79 -10.40
C ALA A 96 18.91 -21.37 -10.43
N TRP A 97 17.92 -21.09 -9.59
CA TRP A 97 17.27 -19.79 -9.54
C TRP A 97 17.00 -19.30 -8.11
N PRO A 98 18.04 -18.80 -7.38
CA PRO A 98 17.91 -18.36 -5.98
C PRO A 98 16.94 -17.20 -5.76
N GLN A 99 16.58 -16.46 -6.82
CA GLN A 99 15.64 -15.34 -6.79
C GLN A 99 14.30 -15.72 -7.47
N ALA A 100 13.91 -16.99 -7.42
CA ALA A 100 12.64 -17.43 -7.95
C ALA A 100 11.47 -16.66 -7.31
N PRO A 101 10.41 -16.35 -8.09
CA PRO A 101 9.24 -15.68 -7.53
C PRO A 101 8.52 -16.57 -6.52
N ASP A 102 7.86 -15.95 -5.54
CA ASP A 102 7.14 -16.63 -4.45
C ASP A 102 6.14 -17.68 -4.96
N SER A 103 5.51 -17.45 -6.11
CA SER A 103 4.59 -18.42 -6.73
C SER A 103 5.27 -19.73 -7.16
N LEU A 104 6.50 -19.67 -7.61
CA LEU A 104 7.29 -20.86 -7.95
C LEU A 104 7.88 -21.49 -6.70
N LEU A 105 8.35 -20.69 -5.73
CA LEU A 105 8.83 -21.20 -4.43
C LEU A 105 7.73 -21.95 -3.69
N ALA A 106 6.47 -21.49 -3.76
CA ALA A 106 5.33 -22.21 -3.20
C ALA A 106 5.23 -23.65 -3.72
N GLN A 107 5.37 -23.84 -5.04
CA GLN A 107 5.32 -25.14 -5.68
C GLN A 107 6.53 -26.00 -5.30
N TYR A 108 7.73 -25.43 -5.25
CA TYR A 108 8.93 -26.14 -4.81
C TYR A 108 8.83 -26.66 -3.38
N TYR A 109 8.36 -25.81 -2.45
CA TYR A 109 8.21 -26.20 -1.05
C TYR A 109 7.10 -27.25 -0.88
N ALA A 110 6.03 -27.17 -1.68
CA ALA A 110 4.99 -28.19 -1.69
C ALA A 110 5.53 -29.55 -2.14
N GLU A 111 6.28 -29.59 -3.24
CA GLU A 111 6.88 -30.82 -3.73
C GLU A 111 7.95 -31.38 -2.78
N LEU A 112 8.75 -30.51 -2.14
CA LEU A 112 9.71 -30.94 -1.11
C LEU A 112 9.00 -31.55 0.09
N SER A 113 7.88 -30.99 0.53
CA SER A 113 7.06 -31.54 1.59
C SER A 113 6.46 -32.89 1.20
N ALA A 114 5.89 -33.01 0.00
CA ALA A 114 5.35 -34.26 -0.52
C ALA A 114 6.42 -35.36 -0.65
N THR A 115 7.57 -35.02 -1.25
CA THR A 115 8.70 -35.95 -1.39
C THR A 115 9.21 -36.42 -0.02
N SER A 116 9.33 -35.51 0.95
CA SER A 116 9.75 -35.86 2.32
C SER A 116 8.74 -36.78 3.02
N ASN A 117 7.44 -36.57 2.81
CA ASN A 117 6.38 -37.47 3.30
C ASN A 117 6.53 -38.90 2.73
N VAL A 118 6.78 -39.01 1.42
CA VAL A 118 6.99 -40.31 0.75
C VAL A 118 8.25 -41.00 1.29
N MET A 119 9.33 -40.24 1.51
CA MET A 119 10.58 -40.76 2.09
C MET A 119 10.48 -41.11 3.58
N GLY A 120 9.39 -40.73 4.25
CA GLY A 120 9.23 -40.98 5.69
C GLY A 120 9.91 -39.93 6.58
N ASP A 121 10.52 -38.89 6.02
CA ASP A 121 11.09 -37.79 6.79
C ASP A 121 9.99 -36.75 7.14
N MET A 122 9.18 -37.12 8.16
CA MET A 122 8.05 -36.28 8.59
C MET A 122 8.50 -34.91 9.12
N ALA A 123 9.69 -34.82 9.71
CA ALA A 123 10.22 -33.56 10.22
C ALA A 123 10.51 -32.57 9.07
N ALA A 124 11.21 -33.05 8.03
CA ALA A 124 11.43 -32.25 6.83
C ALA A 124 10.12 -31.90 6.11
N ALA A 125 9.16 -32.84 6.05
CA ALA A 125 7.86 -32.59 5.44
C ALA A 125 7.10 -31.44 6.13
N VAL A 126 7.14 -31.39 7.47
CA VAL A 126 6.55 -30.28 8.24
C VAL A 126 7.28 -28.96 8.00
N GLU A 127 8.63 -28.97 7.99
CA GLU A 127 9.40 -27.74 7.75
C GLU A 127 9.07 -27.12 6.38
N TRP A 128 9.09 -27.94 5.32
CA TRP A 128 8.72 -27.48 3.98
C TRP A 128 7.26 -27.08 3.88
N GLY A 129 6.36 -27.82 4.53
CA GLY A 129 4.94 -27.50 4.58
C GLY A 129 4.67 -26.13 5.20
N ARG A 130 5.35 -25.80 6.30
CA ARG A 130 5.25 -24.49 6.95
C ARG A 130 5.72 -23.34 6.07
N LEU A 131 6.69 -23.56 5.18
CA LEU A 131 7.12 -22.56 4.20
C LEU A 131 6.15 -22.47 3.01
N ALA A 132 5.59 -23.61 2.59
CA ALA A 132 4.67 -23.67 1.45
C ALA A 132 3.31 -23.05 1.76
N LEU A 133 2.70 -23.35 2.92
CA LEU A 133 1.32 -22.95 3.26
C LEU A 133 1.01 -21.47 3.08
N PRO A 134 1.79 -20.49 3.61
CA PRO A 134 1.50 -19.07 3.44
C PRO A 134 1.64 -18.61 1.99
N LEU A 135 2.52 -19.24 1.22
CA LEU A 135 2.71 -18.93 -0.20
C LEU A 135 1.60 -19.54 -1.04
N MET A 136 1.18 -20.80 -0.75
CA MET A 136 0.05 -21.45 -1.41
C MET A 136 -1.27 -20.70 -1.14
N GLN A 137 -1.49 -20.23 0.07
CA GLN A 137 -2.66 -19.40 0.38
C GLN A 137 -2.71 -18.12 -0.45
N ARG A 138 -1.55 -17.56 -0.82
CA ARG A 138 -1.45 -16.30 -1.56
C ARG A 138 -1.40 -16.48 -3.08
N TYR A 139 -0.77 -17.51 -3.57
CA TYR A 139 -0.43 -17.68 -4.98
C TYR A 139 -0.99 -18.97 -5.61
N GLY A 140 -1.42 -19.94 -4.82
CA GLY A 140 -2.04 -21.18 -5.27
C GLY A 140 -3.54 -21.05 -5.47
N THR A 141 -4.15 -22.11 -6.01
CA THR A 141 -5.61 -22.28 -6.00
C THR A 141 -6.08 -22.71 -4.61
N SER A 142 -7.40 -22.68 -4.37
CA SER A 142 -7.98 -23.21 -3.14
C SER A 142 -7.74 -24.71 -3.00
N GLU A 143 -7.73 -25.45 -4.10
CA GLU A 143 -7.42 -26.87 -4.18
C GLU A 143 -5.95 -27.13 -3.80
N ASP A 144 -4.98 -26.40 -4.40
CA ASP A 144 -3.56 -26.52 -4.04
C ASP A 144 -3.33 -26.29 -2.55
N TYR A 145 -3.98 -25.26 -1.99
CA TYR A 145 -3.91 -24.97 -0.57
C TYR A 145 -4.52 -26.07 0.29
N ALA A 146 -5.67 -26.61 -0.10
CA ALA A 146 -6.34 -27.70 0.61
C ALA A 146 -5.49 -28.98 0.62
N VAL A 147 -4.93 -29.36 -0.53
CA VAL A 147 -4.00 -30.50 -0.65
C VAL A 147 -2.75 -30.28 0.19
N MET A 148 -2.17 -29.08 0.16
CA MET A 148 -1.00 -28.74 0.98
C MET A 148 -1.29 -28.85 2.48
N CYS A 149 -2.45 -28.37 2.92
CA CYS A 149 -2.94 -28.53 4.30
C CYS A 149 -3.08 -30.01 4.66
N GLY A 150 -3.62 -30.83 3.78
CA GLY A 150 -3.75 -32.27 3.95
C GLY A 150 -2.40 -32.96 4.15
N ASN A 151 -1.45 -32.72 3.25
CA ASN A 151 -0.12 -33.33 3.30
C ASN A 151 0.66 -32.90 4.54
N THR A 152 0.62 -31.62 4.90
CA THR A 152 1.24 -31.11 6.12
C THR A 152 0.59 -31.69 7.37
N GLY A 153 -0.73 -31.81 7.38
CA GLY A 153 -1.50 -32.42 8.46
C GLY A 153 -1.14 -33.90 8.68
N ILE A 154 -0.95 -34.68 7.60
CA ILE A 154 -0.47 -36.07 7.68
C ILE A 154 0.91 -36.12 8.33
N ALA A 155 1.84 -35.25 7.95
CA ALA A 155 3.17 -35.21 8.54
C ALA A 155 3.10 -34.87 10.04
N TYR A 156 2.32 -33.88 10.44
CA TYR A 156 2.07 -33.57 11.85
C TYR A 156 1.49 -34.75 12.63
N ARG A 157 0.45 -35.41 12.08
CA ARG A 157 -0.17 -36.57 12.69
C ARG A 157 0.83 -37.72 12.90
N ARG A 158 1.67 -38.01 11.90
CA ARG A 158 2.70 -39.06 12.01
C ARG A 158 3.79 -38.71 13.02
N LEU A 159 4.03 -37.42 13.30
CA LEU A 159 4.91 -36.96 14.37
C LEU A 159 4.22 -36.97 15.75
N GLY A 160 2.91 -37.31 15.83
CA GLY A 160 2.12 -37.25 17.05
C GLY A 160 1.71 -35.84 17.47
N GLN A 161 1.85 -34.84 16.58
CA GLN A 161 1.46 -33.44 16.80
C GLN A 161 -0.01 -33.26 16.39
N ASN A 162 -0.90 -33.92 17.11
CA ASN A 162 -2.30 -34.05 16.72
C ASN A 162 -3.07 -32.73 16.64
N ASP A 163 -2.79 -31.78 17.54
CA ASP A 163 -3.43 -30.46 17.51
C ASP A 163 -3.03 -29.66 16.26
N SER A 164 -1.73 -29.70 15.88
CA SER A 164 -1.23 -29.06 14.66
C SER A 164 -1.82 -29.71 13.41
N ALA A 165 -1.96 -31.04 13.41
CA ALA A 165 -2.61 -31.79 12.33
C ALA A 165 -4.09 -31.37 12.19
N ALA A 166 -4.84 -31.28 13.30
CA ALA A 166 -6.23 -30.85 13.29
C ALA A 166 -6.40 -29.44 12.71
N ILE A 167 -5.53 -28.50 13.11
CA ILE A 167 -5.54 -27.12 12.58
C ILE A 167 -5.32 -27.12 11.07
N CYS A 168 -4.30 -27.83 10.58
CA CYS A 168 -4.02 -27.92 9.15
C CYS A 168 -5.20 -28.52 8.37
N TYR A 169 -5.75 -29.65 8.83
CA TYR A 169 -6.90 -30.25 8.16
C TYR A 169 -8.12 -29.35 8.16
N GLN A 170 -8.40 -28.63 9.27
CA GLN A 170 -9.53 -27.70 9.34
C GLN A 170 -9.37 -26.53 8.41
N GLN A 171 -8.17 -25.92 8.33
CA GLN A 171 -7.87 -24.81 7.40
C GLN A 171 -8.05 -25.25 5.93
N GLY A 172 -7.56 -26.43 5.58
CA GLY A 172 -7.77 -27.01 4.25
C GLY A 172 -9.24 -27.26 3.96
N LEU A 173 -9.98 -27.84 4.93
CA LEU A 173 -11.41 -28.12 4.80
C LEU A 173 -12.23 -26.82 4.60
N GLU A 174 -11.91 -25.76 5.31
CA GLU A 174 -12.55 -24.44 5.11
C GLU A 174 -12.30 -23.91 3.70
N ALA A 175 -11.08 -24.08 3.16
CA ALA A 175 -10.74 -23.67 1.81
C ALA A 175 -11.48 -24.50 0.75
N ALA A 176 -11.55 -25.83 0.92
CA ALA A 176 -12.27 -26.74 0.04
C ALA A 176 -13.78 -26.42 0.00
N LEU A 177 -14.39 -26.21 1.17
CA LEU A 177 -15.81 -25.82 1.29
C LEU A 177 -16.07 -24.47 0.60
N ALA A 178 -15.19 -23.49 0.77
CA ALA A 178 -15.34 -22.18 0.13
C ALA A 178 -15.21 -22.26 -1.41
N ALA A 179 -14.45 -23.22 -1.92
CA ALA A 179 -14.26 -23.45 -3.35
C ALA A 179 -15.35 -24.36 -3.96
N GLY A 180 -16.10 -25.09 -3.14
CA GLY A 180 -17.03 -26.13 -3.60
C GLY A 180 -16.31 -27.38 -4.13
N ASP A 181 -15.08 -27.61 -3.67
CA ASP A 181 -14.24 -28.75 -4.03
C ASP A 181 -14.57 -29.94 -3.16
N HIS A 182 -15.45 -30.82 -3.67
CA HIS A 182 -15.94 -31.98 -2.93
C HIS A 182 -14.87 -33.07 -2.73
N ASP A 183 -13.87 -33.15 -3.61
CA ASP A 183 -12.81 -34.16 -3.51
C ASP A 183 -11.86 -33.80 -2.35
N SER A 184 -11.39 -32.56 -2.29
CA SER A 184 -10.60 -32.06 -1.16
C SER A 184 -11.41 -32.06 0.14
N GLU A 185 -12.71 -31.72 0.10
CA GLU A 185 -13.59 -31.78 1.26
C GLU A 185 -13.66 -33.20 1.83
N ALA A 186 -13.89 -34.20 0.97
CA ALA A 186 -13.95 -35.61 1.37
C ALA A 186 -12.63 -36.09 1.98
N TYR A 187 -11.53 -35.84 1.29
CA TYR A 187 -10.18 -36.20 1.73
C TYR A 187 -9.81 -35.61 3.10
N LEU A 188 -10.04 -34.31 3.31
CA LEU A 188 -9.71 -33.65 4.57
C LEU A 188 -10.62 -34.03 5.71
N ALA A 189 -11.93 -34.19 5.45
CA ALA A 189 -12.88 -34.69 6.45
C ALA A 189 -12.56 -36.14 6.86
N ASN A 190 -12.14 -36.99 5.91
CA ASN A 190 -11.72 -38.36 6.20
C ASN A 190 -10.45 -38.38 7.07
N ASN A 191 -9.45 -37.50 6.79
CA ASN A 191 -8.27 -37.41 7.64
C ASN A 191 -8.60 -36.89 9.05
N LEU A 192 -9.53 -35.95 9.20
CA LEU A 192 -10.03 -35.50 10.50
C LEU A 192 -10.73 -36.65 11.26
N SER A 193 -11.53 -37.46 10.57
CA SER A 193 -12.16 -38.63 11.17
C SER A 193 -11.13 -39.58 11.75
N VAL A 194 -10.09 -39.92 10.99
CA VAL A 194 -8.99 -40.79 11.45
C VAL A 194 -8.26 -40.16 12.65
N LEU A 195 -7.93 -38.89 12.57
CA LEU A 195 -7.22 -38.17 13.63
C LEU A 195 -8.03 -38.18 14.94
N PHE A 196 -9.33 -37.87 14.88
CA PHE A 196 -10.19 -37.87 16.08
C PHE A 196 -10.41 -39.27 16.65
N ALA A 197 -10.46 -40.32 15.81
CA ALA A 197 -10.47 -41.71 16.29
C ALA A 197 -9.18 -42.04 17.06
N GLU A 198 -7.99 -41.68 16.53
CA GLU A 198 -6.71 -41.87 17.20
C GLU A 198 -6.61 -41.09 18.53
N MET A 199 -7.25 -39.91 18.62
CA MET A 199 -7.36 -39.14 19.85
C MET A 199 -8.42 -39.63 20.84
N GLY A 200 -9.19 -40.68 20.51
CA GLY A 200 -10.30 -41.20 21.30
C GLY A 200 -11.55 -40.31 21.30
N ARG A 201 -11.65 -39.31 20.44
CA ARG A 201 -12.78 -38.38 20.27
C ARG A 201 -13.78 -38.99 19.27
N LEU A 202 -14.44 -40.10 19.67
CA LEU A 202 -15.16 -40.98 18.75
C LEU A 202 -16.41 -40.35 18.13
N ASP A 203 -17.14 -39.50 18.85
CA ASP A 203 -18.32 -38.81 18.31
C ASP A 203 -17.95 -37.85 17.20
N GLU A 204 -16.84 -37.14 17.35
CA GLU A 204 -16.31 -36.20 16.34
C GLU A 204 -15.76 -36.97 15.14
N SER A 205 -15.06 -38.08 15.40
CA SER A 205 -14.62 -39.00 14.35
C SER A 205 -15.76 -39.47 13.47
N LEU A 206 -16.86 -39.93 14.08
CA LEU A 206 -18.06 -40.37 13.36
C LEU A 206 -18.70 -39.22 12.57
N GLY A 207 -18.78 -38.01 13.17
CA GLY A 207 -19.33 -36.85 12.51
C GLY A 207 -18.51 -36.41 11.27
N TYR A 208 -17.18 -36.48 11.35
CA TYR A 208 -16.32 -36.17 10.20
C TYR A 208 -16.33 -37.29 9.15
N ALA A 209 -16.45 -38.56 9.55
CA ALA A 209 -16.65 -39.66 8.61
C ALA A 209 -17.94 -39.48 7.79
N ASP A 210 -19.04 -39.08 8.44
CA ASP A 210 -20.29 -38.79 7.73
C ASP A 210 -20.17 -37.63 6.74
N LYS A 211 -19.44 -36.57 7.10
CA LYS A 211 -19.11 -35.45 6.17
C LYS A 211 -18.29 -35.94 4.98
N ALA A 212 -17.25 -36.74 5.23
CA ALA A 212 -16.42 -37.32 4.18
C ALA A 212 -17.23 -38.18 3.20
N ILE A 213 -18.10 -39.04 3.71
CA ILE A 213 -19.00 -39.89 2.90
C ILE A 213 -19.93 -39.02 2.05
N ALA A 214 -20.51 -37.97 2.63
CA ALA A 214 -21.41 -37.07 1.92
C ALA A 214 -20.69 -36.31 0.82
N ALA A 215 -19.52 -35.76 1.10
CA ALA A 215 -18.69 -35.02 0.14
C ALA A 215 -18.21 -35.93 -1.01
N ALA A 216 -17.66 -37.11 -0.71
CA ALA A 216 -17.26 -38.07 -1.74
C ALA A 216 -18.43 -38.56 -2.61
N THR A 217 -19.63 -38.66 -2.03
CA THR A 217 -20.84 -38.98 -2.79
C THR A 217 -21.23 -37.86 -3.73
N ALA A 218 -21.06 -36.58 -3.30
CA ALA A 218 -21.36 -35.41 -4.11
C ALA A 218 -20.33 -35.23 -5.25
N GLY A 219 -19.05 -35.53 -4.99
CA GLY A 219 -17.96 -35.51 -5.97
C GLY A 219 -17.95 -36.71 -6.92
N GLY A 220 -18.64 -37.79 -6.56
CA GLY A 220 -18.69 -39.04 -7.35
C GLY A 220 -17.45 -39.93 -7.15
N ASP A 221 -16.63 -39.68 -6.13
CA ASP A 221 -15.47 -40.51 -5.78
C ASP A 221 -15.87 -41.71 -4.92
N ASP A 222 -16.15 -42.83 -5.59
CA ASP A 222 -16.50 -44.08 -4.94
C ASP A 222 -15.37 -44.66 -4.09
N VAL A 223 -14.12 -44.47 -4.45
CA VAL A 223 -12.95 -44.98 -3.72
C VAL A 223 -12.82 -44.26 -2.38
N GLU A 224 -12.86 -42.92 -2.39
CA GLU A 224 -12.80 -42.14 -1.16
C GLU A 224 -14.05 -42.34 -0.27
N ARG A 225 -15.23 -42.45 -0.87
CA ARG A 225 -16.46 -42.79 -0.15
C ARG A 225 -16.35 -44.12 0.61
N LEU A 226 -15.88 -45.18 -0.05
CA LEU A 226 -15.66 -46.50 0.58
C LEU A 226 -14.53 -46.45 1.62
N SER A 227 -13.48 -45.67 1.37
CA SER A 227 -12.40 -45.41 2.34
C SER A 227 -12.92 -44.74 3.61
N ALA A 228 -13.77 -43.74 3.49
CA ALA A 228 -14.41 -43.05 4.61
C ALA A 228 -15.40 -43.97 5.36
N GLN A 229 -16.17 -44.82 4.65
CA GLN A 229 -17.03 -45.83 5.27
C GLN A 229 -16.21 -46.87 6.07
N ALA A 230 -15.04 -47.29 5.57
CA ALA A 230 -14.16 -48.20 6.30
C ALA A 230 -13.63 -47.53 7.59
N ASN A 231 -13.22 -46.27 7.54
CA ASN A 231 -12.76 -45.53 8.73
C ASN A 231 -13.93 -45.32 9.73
N LYS A 232 -15.14 -45.03 9.26
CA LYS A 232 -16.35 -45.02 10.10
C LYS A 232 -16.57 -46.34 10.81
N GLY A 233 -16.38 -47.47 10.10
CA GLY A 233 -16.48 -48.79 10.69
C GLY A 233 -15.53 -49.03 11.85
N ILE A 234 -14.28 -48.56 11.73
CA ILE A 234 -13.29 -48.59 12.82
C ILE A 234 -13.71 -47.68 13.99
N ALA A 235 -14.19 -46.47 13.72
CA ALA A 235 -14.69 -45.58 14.78
C ALA A 235 -15.88 -46.18 15.53
N LEU A 236 -16.80 -46.87 14.84
CA LEU A 236 -17.90 -47.61 15.43
C LEU A 236 -17.41 -48.76 16.33
N LEU A 237 -16.42 -49.53 15.85
CA LEU A 237 -15.79 -50.59 16.62
C LEU A 237 -15.15 -50.06 17.91
N MET A 238 -14.39 -48.95 17.80
CA MET A 238 -13.81 -48.28 18.97
C MET A 238 -14.86 -47.72 19.92
N SER A 239 -16.05 -47.40 19.43
CA SER A 239 -17.22 -46.97 20.22
C SER A 239 -18.04 -48.12 20.80
N HIS A 240 -17.56 -49.37 20.69
CA HIS A 240 -18.27 -50.59 21.12
C HIS A 240 -19.64 -50.81 20.45
N ARG A 241 -19.79 -50.30 19.20
CA ARG A 241 -20.98 -50.49 18.36
C ARG A 241 -20.71 -51.59 17.33
N ASP A 242 -20.36 -52.81 17.83
CA ASP A 242 -19.78 -53.89 17.04
C ASP A 242 -20.71 -54.39 15.92
N ASP A 243 -22.00 -54.54 16.16
CA ASP A 243 -22.97 -55.00 15.15
C ASP A 243 -23.09 -54.00 13.99
N GLU A 244 -23.09 -52.70 14.30
CA GLU A 244 -23.12 -51.64 13.29
C GLU A 244 -21.81 -51.58 12.49
N ALA A 245 -20.69 -51.76 13.18
CA ALA A 245 -19.38 -51.82 12.53
C ALA A 245 -19.26 -52.98 11.55
N VAL A 246 -19.69 -54.21 11.99
CA VAL A 246 -19.67 -55.41 11.14
C VAL A 246 -20.61 -55.25 9.94
N SER A 247 -21.83 -54.74 10.15
CA SER A 247 -22.76 -54.49 9.04
C SER A 247 -22.21 -53.50 8.00
N LEU A 248 -21.70 -52.37 8.47
CA LEU A 248 -21.11 -51.34 7.58
C LEU A 248 -19.87 -51.87 6.85
N LEU A 249 -18.93 -52.49 7.57
CA LEU A 249 -17.67 -52.98 6.98
C LEU A 249 -17.92 -54.15 6.00
N THR A 250 -18.93 -54.98 6.23
CA THR A 250 -19.33 -56.05 5.30
C THR A 250 -19.80 -55.44 3.98
N ALA A 251 -20.75 -54.51 4.02
CA ALA A 251 -21.25 -53.84 2.83
C ALA A 251 -20.15 -53.06 2.11
N THR A 252 -19.26 -52.39 2.88
CA THR A 252 -18.14 -51.62 2.33
C THR A 252 -17.13 -52.54 1.64
N PHE A 253 -16.80 -53.70 2.22
CA PHE A 253 -15.89 -54.66 1.60
C PHE A 253 -16.50 -55.26 0.32
N GLU A 254 -17.76 -55.68 0.34
CA GLU A 254 -18.42 -56.22 -0.85
C GLU A 254 -18.41 -55.21 -2.02
N ALA A 255 -18.61 -53.92 -1.74
CA ALA A 255 -18.49 -52.85 -2.74
C ALA A 255 -17.04 -52.66 -3.16
N ALA A 256 -16.09 -52.62 -2.23
CA ALA A 256 -14.67 -52.42 -2.51
C ALA A 256 -14.07 -53.58 -3.34
N ASP A 257 -14.52 -54.82 -3.11
CA ASP A 257 -14.02 -56.02 -3.83
C ASP A 257 -14.34 -55.95 -5.35
N SER A 258 -15.34 -55.19 -5.73
CA SER A 258 -15.69 -54.92 -7.13
C SER A 258 -14.88 -53.79 -7.79
N THR A 259 -14.11 -53.02 -7.03
CA THR A 259 -13.25 -51.95 -7.57
C THR A 259 -11.89 -52.51 -8.02
N ASP A 260 -11.10 -51.71 -8.74
CA ASP A 260 -9.74 -52.07 -9.10
C ASP A 260 -8.70 -51.71 -8.03
N SER A 261 -9.12 -51.05 -6.92
CA SER A 261 -8.24 -50.58 -5.87
C SER A 261 -7.84 -51.69 -4.88
N THR A 262 -6.72 -52.36 -5.13
CA THR A 262 -6.15 -53.36 -4.22
C THR A 262 -5.91 -52.84 -2.79
N PRO A 263 -5.38 -51.61 -2.60
CA PRO A 263 -5.19 -51.05 -1.25
C PRO A 263 -6.53 -50.90 -0.48
N LEU A 264 -7.61 -50.46 -1.17
CA LEU A 264 -8.93 -50.34 -0.56
C LEU A 264 -9.52 -51.70 -0.17
N LYS A 265 -9.39 -52.70 -1.03
CA LYS A 265 -9.83 -54.09 -0.72
C LYS A 265 -9.13 -54.62 0.53
N LEU A 266 -7.81 -54.49 0.62
CA LEU A 266 -7.05 -54.94 1.79
C LEU A 266 -7.36 -54.16 3.05
N LYS A 267 -7.56 -52.85 2.94
CA LYS A 267 -7.96 -51.98 4.07
C LYS A 267 -9.32 -52.43 4.63
N THR A 268 -10.31 -52.55 3.76
CA THR A 268 -11.69 -52.86 4.17
C THR A 268 -11.83 -54.26 4.75
N ILE A 269 -11.20 -55.28 4.12
CA ILE A 269 -11.22 -56.64 4.63
C ILE A 269 -10.46 -56.79 5.96
N ASN A 270 -9.34 -56.09 6.13
CA ASN A 270 -8.61 -56.06 7.38
C ASN A 270 -9.44 -55.49 8.53
N TYR A 271 -10.15 -54.39 8.28
CA TYR A 271 -11.04 -53.77 9.26
C TYR A 271 -12.24 -54.70 9.59
N LEU A 272 -12.81 -55.37 8.58
CA LEU A 272 -13.86 -56.35 8.77
C LEU A 272 -13.39 -57.56 9.62
N LEU A 273 -12.19 -58.08 9.36
CA LEU A 273 -11.58 -59.16 10.15
C LEU A 273 -11.34 -58.74 11.60
N LYS A 274 -10.90 -57.48 11.82
CA LYS A 274 -10.79 -56.93 13.19
C LYS A 274 -12.13 -56.85 13.89
N ALA A 275 -13.20 -56.42 13.21
CA ALA A 275 -14.54 -56.36 13.76
C ALA A 275 -15.09 -57.77 14.09
N LEU A 276 -14.76 -58.75 13.29
CA LEU A 276 -15.19 -60.16 13.48
C LEU A 276 -14.26 -60.93 14.43
N SER A 277 -13.19 -60.37 14.95
CA SER A 277 -12.22 -61.08 15.82
C SER A 277 -12.82 -61.56 17.13
N SER A 278 -13.90 -60.97 17.61
CA SER A 278 -14.71 -61.46 18.77
C SER A 278 -15.46 -62.77 18.49
N GLN A 279 -15.66 -63.13 17.21
CA GLN A 279 -16.35 -64.36 16.77
C GLN A 279 -15.44 -65.21 15.88
N PRO A 280 -14.30 -65.66 16.38
CA PRO A 280 -13.22 -66.24 15.56
C PRO A 280 -13.60 -67.58 14.91
N ALA A 281 -14.59 -68.30 15.45
CA ALA A 281 -15.12 -69.57 14.92
C ALA A 281 -16.18 -69.39 13.82
N SER A 282 -16.59 -68.15 13.51
CA SER A 282 -17.57 -67.88 12.46
C SER A 282 -17.05 -68.30 11.07
N PRO A 283 -17.88 -69.00 10.25
CA PRO A 283 -17.53 -69.33 8.87
C PRO A 283 -17.22 -68.07 8.02
N ALA A 284 -17.79 -66.94 8.38
CA ALA A 284 -17.51 -65.67 7.73
C ALA A 284 -16.04 -65.22 7.88
N VAL A 285 -15.49 -65.40 9.08
CA VAL A 285 -14.05 -65.10 9.36
C VAL A 285 -13.13 -65.88 8.45
N SER A 286 -13.34 -67.21 8.32
CA SER A 286 -12.54 -68.05 7.45
C SER A 286 -12.64 -67.63 5.99
N ARG A 287 -13.82 -67.32 5.50
CA ARG A 287 -14.06 -66.86 4.14
C ARG A 287 -13.34 -65.50 3.85
N TYR A 288 -13.49 -64.52 4.74
CA TYR A 288 -12.86 -63.22 4.55
C TYR A 288 -11.35 -63.29 4.74
N LEU A 289 -10.83 -64.11 5.66
CA LEU A 289 -9.41 -64.31 5.82
C LEU A 289 -8.78 -64.91 4.55
N GLN A 290 -9.38 -65.98 4.01
CA GLN A 290 -8.94 -66.58 2.75
C GLN A 290 -8.97 -65.57 1.61
N ARG A 291 -10.04 -64.74 1.49
CA ARG A 291 -10.13 -63.70 0.45
C ARG A 291 -9.04 -62.66 0.60
N GLY A 292 -8.73 -62.22 1.83
CA GLY A 292 -7.65 -61.29 2.12
C GLY A 292 -6.28 -61.85 1.75
N GLU A 293 -6.03 -63.14 2.03
CA GLU A 293 -4.80 -63.84 1.64
C GLU A 293 -4.65 -63.95 0.11
N GLU A 294 -5.74 -64.27 -0.61
CA GLU A 294 -5.74 -64.30 -2.08
C GLU A 294 -5.40 -62.95 -2.70
N ILE A 295 -5.91 -61.83 -2.13
CA ILE A 295 -5.62 -60.49 -2.60
C ILE A 295 -4.18 -60.12 -2.25
N ALA A 296 -3.71 -60.40 -1.03
CA ALA A 296 -2.36 -60.11 -0.57
C ALA A 296 -1.28 -60.87 -1.35
N ALA A 297 -1.57 -62.11 -1.79
CA ALA A 297 -0.66 -62.92 -2.59
C ALA A 297 -0.35 -62.34 -4.01
N GLN A 298 -1.16 -61.39 -4.48
CA GLN A 298 -0.96 -60.69 -5.76
C GLN A 298 0.04 -59.54 -5.63
N LEU A 299 0.38 -59.16 -4.40
CA LEU A 299 1.28 -58.03 -4.15
C LEU A 299 2.77 -58.51 -4.15
N PRO A 300 3.72 -57.60 -4.44
CA PRO A 300 5.14 -57.90 -4.30
C PRO A 300 5.47 -58.34 -2.89
N PRO A 301 6.45 -59.26 -2.73
CA PRO A 301 6.96 -59.67 -1.41
C PRO A 301 7.39 -58.43 -0.59
N GLY A 302 7.01 -58.37 0.68
CA GLY A 302 7.37 -57.26 1.55
C GLY A 302 6.39 -56.07 1.51
N ASN A 303 5.29 -56.12 0.74
CA ASN A 303 4.32 -55.07 0.72
C ASN A 303 3.58 -54.92 2.07
N THR A 304 3.58 -53.70 2.63
CA THR A 304 3.02 -53.42 3.96
C THR A 304 1.53 -53.62 4.06
N ALA A 305 0.76 -53.49 2.98
CA ALA A 305 -0.67 -53.75 2.97
C ALA A 305 -0.99 -55.22 3.24
N ALA A 306 -0.13 -56.15 2.82
CA ALA A 306 -0.30 -57.59 3.12
C ALA A 306 -0.06 -57.91 4.61
N ALA A 307 0.75 -57.14 5.32
CA ALA A 307 1.02 -57.34 6.74
C ALA A 307 -0.22 -57.20 7.62
N GLY A 308 -1.16 -56.35 7.27
CA GLY A 308 -2.43 -56.21 7.98
C GLY A 308 -3.27 -57.52 7.97
N ILE A 309 -3.23 -58.26 6.87
CA ILE A 309 -3.89 -59.57 6.76
C ILE A 309 -3.19 -60.61 7.63
N LEU A 310 -1.85 -60.64 7.67
CA LEU A 310 -1.12 -61.50 8.56
C LEU A 310 -1.35 -61.18 10.04
N GLU A 311 -1.46 -59.86 10.39
CA GLU A 311 -1.83 -59.42 11.75
C GLU A 311 -3.22 -59.98 12.12
N SER A 312 -4.21 -59.79 11.24
CA SER A 312 -5.57 -60.32 11.46
C SER A 312 -5.58 -61.84 11.59
N ARG A 313 -4.81 -62.56 10.74
CA ARG A 313 -4.65 -64.02 10.83
C ARG A 313 -4.05 -64.42 12.16
N MET A 314 -2.96 -63.79 12.61
CA MET A 314 -2.36 -64.04 13.92
C MET A 314 -3.38 -63.93 15.06
N ILE A 315 -4.15 -62.83 15.08
CA ILE A 315 -5.16 -62.59 16.11
C ILE A 315 -6.24 -63.69 16.07
N ILE A 316 -6.79 -63.97 14.90
CA ILE A 316 -7.84 -64.97 14.71
C ILE A 316 -7.37 -66.37 15.14
N LEU A 317 -6.19 -66.82 14.70
CA LEU A 317 -5.62 -68.11 15.07
C LEU A 317 -5.39 -68.20 16.58
N THR A 318 -4.92 -67.13 17.22
CA THR A 318 -4.74 -67.05 18.66
C THR A 318 -6.07 -67.20 19.40
N GLU A 319 -7.11 -66.51 18.97
CA GLU A 319 -8.45 -66.61 19.57
C GLU A 319 -9.13 -67.96 19.30
N GLN A 320 -8.78 -68.65 18.18
CA GLN A 320 -9.24 -70.02 17.90
C GLN A 320 -8.47 -71.07 18.69
N GLY A 321 -7.43 -70.72 19.48
CA GLY A 321 -6.58 -71.65 20.18
C GLY A 321 -5.59 -72.42 19.29
N ARG A 322 -5.41 -72.01 18.03
CA ARG A 322 -4.47 -72.60 17.05
C ARG A 322 -3.09 -71.98 17.21
N TYR A 323 -2.51 -72.10 18.41
CA TYR A 323 -1.33 -71.36 18.84
C TYR A 323 -0.05 -71.69 18.03
N ALA A 324 0.10 -72.95 17.56
CA ALA A 324 1.25 -73.33 16.74
C ALA A 324 1.23 -72.64 15.36
N GLU A 325 0.05 -72.51 14.76
CA GLU A 325 -0.12 -71.82 13.48
C GLU A 325 -0.02 -70.29 13.64
N ALA A 326 -0.49 -69.79 14.79
CA ALA A 326 -0.30 -68.36 15.13
C ALA A 326 1.19 -68.02 15.26
N LEU A 327 2.02 -68.89 15.87
CA LEU A 327 3.46 -68.70 15.96
C LEU A 327 4.15 -68.68 14.59
N GLN A 328 3.70 -69.53 13.64
CA GLN A 328 4.20 -69.47 12.25
C GLN A 328 3.89 -68.13 11.58
N THR A 329 2.67 -67.61 11.76
CA THR A 329 2.27 -66.32 11.24
C THR A 329 3.06 -65.21 11.90
N ILE A 330 3.34 -65.26 13.19
CA ILE A 330 4.19 -64.32 13.91
C ILE A 330 5.61 -64.33 13.33
N SER A 331 6.18 -65.49 13.01
CA SER A 331 7.52 -65.54 12.37
C SER A 331 7.53 -64.87 11.00
N GLN A 332 6.49 -65.01 10.20
CA GLN A 332 6.34 -64.28 8.93
C GLN A 332 6.24 -62.76 9.13
N LEU A 333 5.54 -62.32 10.16
CA LEU A 333 5.47 -60.91 10.52
C LEU A 333 6.80 -60.39 11.04
N GLU A 334 7.55 -61.15 11.84
CA GLU A 334 8.90 -60.78 12.30
C GLU A 334 9.86 -60.58 11.15
N GLU A 335 9.81 -61.42 10.11
CA GLU A 335 10.60 -61.32 8.90
C GLU A 335 10.25 -60.03 8.12
N LEU A 336 8.99 -59.70 7.94
CA LEU A 336 8.52 -58.45 7.34
C LEU A 336 8.93 -57.24 8.15
N MET A 337 8.89 -57.31 9.48
CA MET A 337 9.29 -56.21 10.37
C MET A 337 10.78 -55.89 10.36
N GLN A 338 11.65 -56.81 9.97
CA GLN A 338 13.06 -56.55 9.75
C GLN A 338 13.27 -55.60 8.56
N LEU A 339 12.32 -55.56 7.63
CA LEU A 339 12.34 -54.69 6.45
C LEU A 339 11.61 -53.35 6.70
N GLN A 340 10.50 -53.39 7.45
CA GLN A 340 9.66 -52.22 7.70
C GLN A 340 8.89 -52.39 9.04
N GLN A 341 8.79 -51.36 9.87
CA GLN A 341 8.05 -51.36 11.13
C GLN A 341 6.53 -51.26 10.89
N VAL A 342 5.86 -52.35 10.61
CA VAL A 342 4.45 -52.41 10.24
C VAL A 342 3.52 -52.53 11.45
N ILE A 343 3.93 -53.17 12.52
CA ILE A 343 3.18 -53.41 13.76
C ILE A 343 4.02 -52.97 14.95
N PRO A 344 3.43 -52.36 16.00
CA PRO A 344 4.19 -52.08 17.21
C PRO A 344 4.82 -53.35 17.79
N PRO A 345 6.14 -53.40 17.99
CA PRO A 345 6.85 -54.63 18.42
C PRO A 345 6.26 -55.24 19.70
N TYR A 346 5.84 -54.41 20.66
CA TYR A 346 5.26 -54.89 21.92
C TYR A 346 3.92 -55.68 21.72
N LYS A 347 3.09 -55.32 20.70
CA LYS A 347 1.88 -56.09 20.40
C LYS A 347 2.21 -57.46 19.85
N LEU A 348 3.23 -57.56 18.98
CA LEU A 348 3.66 -58.81 18.41
C LEU A 348 4.26 -59.73 19.50
N LEU A 349 5.12 -59.18 20.36
CA LEU A 349 5.73 -59.90 21.49
C LEU A 349 4.66 -60.39 22.48
N GLY A 350 3.62 -59.57 22.81
CA GLY A 350 2.52 -59.97 23.68
C GLY A 350 1.68 -61.11 23.09
N ASN A 351 1.36 -61.11 21.78
CA ASN A 351 0.68 -62.23 21.14
C ASN A 351 1.56 -63.49 21.09
N LYS A 352 2.87 -63.35 20.85
CA LYS A 352 3.82 -64.42 20.89
C LYS A 352 3.92 -65.04 22.29
N SER A 353 3.96 -64.22 23.34
CA SER A 353 3.93 -64.64 24.74
C SER A 353 2.68 -65.44 25.04
N ARG A 354 1.49 -64.94 24.66
CA ARG A 354 0.23 -65.70 24.84
C ARG A 354 0.25 -67.09 24.20
N CYS A 355 0.71 -67.15 22.96
CA CYS A 355 0.80 -68.42 22.24
C CYS A 355 1.77 -69.40 22.91
N LEU A 356 2.97 -68.93 23.35
CA LEU A 356 3.97 -69.75 24.03
C LEU A 356 3.47 -70.22 25.40
N ALA A 357 2.81 -69.38 26.17
CA ALA A 357 2.20 -69.74 27.46
C ALA A 357 1.16 -70.86 27.30
N ALA A 358 0.29 -70.74 26.29
CA ALA A 358 -0.72 -71.74 25.98
C ALA A 358 -0.13 -73.10 25.55
N LEU A 359 1.07 -73.08 24.97
CA LEU A 359 1.84 -74.28 24.59
C LEU A 359 2.74 -74.78 25.72
N GLY A 360 2.68 -74.25 26.93
CA GLY A 360 3.44 -74.65 28.10
C GLY A 360 4.88 -74.12 28.15
N ARG A 361 5.27 -73.23 27.26
CA ARG A 361 6.65 -72.64 27.20
C ARG A 361 6.72 -71.38 28.08
N TYR A 362 6.50 -71.55 29.38
CA TYR A 362 6.29 -70.44 30.33
C TYR A 362 7.50 -69.51 30.49
N ASP A 363 8.74 -70.06 30.47
CA ASP A 363 9.95 -69.27 30.64
C ASP A 363 10.14 -68.30 29.47
N GLU A 364 9.83 -68.73 28.27
CA GLU A 364 9.95 -67.89 27.07
C GLU A 364 8.78 -66.88 27.04
N ALA A 365 7.60 -67.31 27.38
CA ALA A 365 6.45 -66.42 27.46
C ALA A 365 6.67 -65.28 28.47
N TYR A 366 7.17 -65.61 29.67
CA TYR A 366 7.47 -64.60 30.69
C TYR A 366 8.47 -63.55 30.22
N ARG A 367 9.60 -63.97 29.55
CA ARG A 367 10.59 -63.02 29.03
C ARG A 367 10.00 -62.10 27.99
N LEU A 368 9.22 -62.63 27.05
CA LEU A 368 8.60 -61.82 26.00
C LEU A 368 7.52 -60.89 26.54
N GLU A 369 6.73 -61.31 27.54
CA GLU A 369 5.74 -60.47 28.21
C GLU A 369 6.40 -59.32 28.96
N HIS A 370 7.51 -59.61 29.66
CA HIS A 370 8.27 -58.59 30.34
C HIS A 370 8.85 -57.55 29.36
N GLU A 371 9.42 -58.04 28.25
CA GLU A 371 9.97 -57.18 27.20
C GLU A 371 8.87 -56.34 26.55
N ALA A 372 7.74 -56.92 26.23
CA ALA A 372 6.59 -56.21 25.69
C ALA A 372 6.07 -55.11 26.65
N ALA A 373 6.01 -55.44 27.95
CA ALA A 373 5.57 -54.48 28.98
C ALA A 373 6.52 -53.28 29.11
N VAL A 374 7.85 -53.54 29.13
CA VAL A 374 8.85 -52.47 29.18
C VAL A 374 8.80 -51.59 27.95
N MET A 375 8.64 -52.18 26.75
CA MET A 375 8.48 -51.40 25.51
C MET A 375 7.20 -50.58 25.52
N ALA A 376 6.07 -51.16 25.96
CA ALA A 376 4.80 -50.46 26.02
C ALA A 376 4.82 -49.29 27.00
N ASP A 377 5.53 -49.44 28.14
CA ASP A 377 5.65 -48.40 29.14
C ASP A 377 6.59 -47.28 28.68
N SER A 378 7.70 -47.64 28.03
CA SER A 378 8.59 -46.68 27.37
C SER A 378 7.87 -45.84 26.31
N LEU A 379 7.04 -46.45 25.47
CA LEU A 379 6.25 -45.78 24.46
C LEU A 379 5.20 -44.81 25.06
N ARG A 380 4.52 -45.27 26.13
CA ARG A 380 3.56 -44.43 26.87
C ARG A 380 4.25 -43.21 27.51
N SER A 381 5.41 -43.40 28.11
CA SER A 381 6.21 -42.33 28.68
C SER A 381 6.67 -41.35 27.63
N ALA A 382 7.19 -41.84 26.49
CA ALA A 382 7.59 -41.01 25.35
C ALA A 382 6.42 -40.22 24.73
N GLU A 383 5.25 -40.85 24.64
CA GLU A 383 4.03 -40.19 24.16
C GLU A 383 3.57 -39.06 25.12
N SER A 384 3.60 -39.33 26.44
CA SER A 384 3.31 -38.30 27.44
C SER A 384 4.28 -37.13 27.36
N GLN A 385 5.58 -37.42 27.20
CA GLN A 385 6.59 -36.39 27.03
C GLN A 385 6.37 -35.58 25.75
N ARG A 386 6.07 -36.25 24.63
CA ARG A 386 5.74 -35.56 23.36
C ARG A 386 4.54 -34.64 23.50
N ARG A 387 3.46 -35.10 24.20
CA ARG A 387 2.29 -34.24 24.47
C ARG A 387 2.65 -33.00 25.30
N LEU A 388 3.53 -33.14 26.30
CA LEU A 388 4.01 -32.01 27.08
C LEU A 388 4.85 -31.04 26.23
N ASP A 389 5.72 -31.59 25.38
CA ASP A 389 6.55 -30.79 24.45
C ASP A 389 5.69 -30.09 23.37
N GLU A 390 4.64 -30.77 22.90
CA GLU A 390 3.67 -30.19 21.96
C GLU A 390 2.89 -29.05 22.62
N LEU A 391 2.36 -29.29 23.83
CA LEU A 391 1.68 -28.24 24.61
C LEU A 391 2.60 -27.04 24.86
N ALA A 392 3.83 -27.27 25.23
CA ALA A 392 4.82 -26.20 25.43
C ALA A 392 5.12 -25.45 24.13
N THR A 393 5.15 -26.16 23.01
CA THR A 393 5.39 -25.55 21.69
C THR A 393 4.18 -24.74 21.24
N ASN A 394 2.98 -25.29 21.37
CA ASN A 394 1.72 -24.58 21.04
C ASN A 394 1.55 -23.33 21.91
N TYR A 395 1.88 -23.41 23.21
CA TYR A 395 1.87 -22.26 24.09
C TYR A 395 2.84 -21.15 23.59
N ARG A 396 4.07 -21.51 23.20
CA ARG A 396 5.03 -20.54 22.62
C ARG A 396 4.56 -19.96 21.29
N VAL A 397 3.91 -20.78 20.44
CA VAL A 397 3.35 -20.29 19.16
C VAL A 397 2.24 -19.31 19.45
N MET A 398 1.31 -19.64 20.35
CA MET A 398 0.18 -18.76 20.71
C MET A 398 0.68 -17.45 21.37
N GLU A 399 1.72 -17.50 22.20
CA GLU A 399 2.37 -16.33 22.79
C GLU A 399 2.97 -15.44 21.68
N LYS A 400 3.67 -16.05 20.72
CA LYS A 400 4.23 -15.33 19.56
C LYS A 400 3.15 -14.73 18.65
N GLU A 401 2.09 -15.46 18.37
CA GLU A 401 0.95 -14.96 17.59
C GLU A 401 0.27 -13.77 18.28
N LEU A 402 0.11 -13.84 19.61
CA LEU A 402 -0.40 -12.73 20.40
C LEU A 402 0.53 -11.51 20.33
N GLU A 403 1.85 -11.74 20.42
CA GLU A 403 2.85 -10.67 20.26
C GLU A 403 2.78 -10.04 18.86
N VAL A 404 2.73 -10.85 17.81
CA VAL A 404 2.57 -10.38 16.42
C VAL A 404 1.25 -9.61 16.25
N ALA A 405 0.15 -10.13 16.78
CA ALA A 405 -1.14 -9.44 16.74
C ALA A 405 -1.10 -8.08 17.47
N GLN A 406 -0.42 -7.99 18.60
CA GLN A 406 -0.22 -6.74 19.32
C GLN A 406 0.66 -5.75 18.54
N LEU A 407 1.74 -6.24 17.91
CA LEU A 407 2.63 -5.41 17.09
C LEU A 407 1.90 -4.89 15.83
N THR A 408 1.16 -5.74 15.15
CA THR A 408 0.35 -5.33 13.97
C THR A 408 -0.74 -4.34 14.36
N ALA A 409 -1.41 -4.53 15.49
CA ALA A 409 -2.39 -3.57 16.02
C ALA A 409 -1.75 -2.21 16.38
N ARG A 410 -0.54 -2.21 16.97
CA ARG A 410 0.24 -0.99 17.24
C ARG A 410 0.65 -0.30 15.94
N GLN A 411 1.12 -1.06 14.96
CA GLN A 411 1.51 -0.53 13.65
C GLN A 411 0.31 0.09 12.91
N ALA A 412 -0.84 -0.57 12.93
CA ALA A 412 -2.07 -0.06 12.33
C ALA A 412 -2.55 1.25 13.02
N ARG A 413 -2.44 1.35 14.36
CA ARG A 413 -2.72 2.59 15.10
C ARG A 413 -1.74 3.70 14.73
N SER A 414 -0.45 3.40 14.64
CA SER A 414 0.58 4.36 14.23
C SER A 414 0.33 4.86 12.80
N GLN A 415 0.03 3.98 11.86
CA GLN A 415 -0.30 4.35 10.48
C GLN A 415 -1.55 5.24 10.40
N ARG A 416 -2.59 4.95 11.19
CA ARG A 416 -3.79 5.80 11.27
C ARG A 416 -3.46 7.20 11.82
N SER A 417 -2.62 7.29 12.87
CA SER A 417 -2.22 8.58 13.44
C SER A 417 -1.37 9.39 12.45
N ILE A 418 -0.45 8.75 11.72
CA ILE A 418 0.35 9.39 10.66
C ILE A 418 -0.58 9.87 9.52
N GLY A 419 -1.54 9.07 9.11
CA GLY A 419 -2.55 9.44 8.11
C GLY A 419 -3.38 10.66 8.54
N LEU A 420 -3.83 10.71 9.79
CA LEU A 420 -4.57 11.84 10.34
C LEU A 420 -3.72 13.12 10.40
N LEU A 421 -2.44 13.00 10.81
CA LEU A 421 -1.50 14.13 10.82
C LEU A 421 -1.22 14.65 9.42
N ALA A 422 -1.02 13.75 8.45
CA ALA A 422 -0.84 14.12 7.05
C ALA A 422 -2.07 14.82 6.46
N ALA A 423 -3.28 14.33 6.78
CA ALA A 423 -4.53 14.97 6.38
C ALA A 423 -4.69 16.36 7.03
N ALA A 424 -4.39 16.50 8.32
CA ALA A 424 -4.42 17.79 9.02
C ALA A 424 -3.42 18.79 8.40
N LEU A 425 -2.21 18.34 8.08
CA LEU A 425 -1.20 19.17 7.42
C LEU A 425 -1.66 19.61 6.02
N ALA A 426 -2.27 18.71 5.25
CA ALA A 426 -2.81 19.03 3.94
C ALA A 426 -3.92 20.08 4.01
N VAL A 427 -4.83 19.98 5.00
CA VAL A 427 -5.87 20.98 5.25
C VAL A 427 -5.26 22.33 5.63
N LEU A 428 -4.22 22.32 6.46
CA LEU A 428 -3.53 23.55 6.89
C LEU A 428 -2.81 24.23 5.72
N LEU A 429 -2.16 23.47 4.86
CA LEU A 429 -1.55 23.97 3.63
C LEU A 429 -2.60 24.55 2.67
N ALA A 430 -3.73 23.86 2.50
CA ALA A 430 -4.83 24.36 1.68
C ALA A 430 -5.39 25.69 2.24
N ALA A 431 -5.55 25.79 3.56
CA ALA A 431 -5.99 27.02 4.22
C ALA A 431 -4.98 28.17 4.01
N LEU A 432 -3.68 27.90 4.08
CA LEU A 432 -2.62 28.89 3.80
C LEU A 432 -2.67 29.38 2.34
N VAL A 433 -2.88 28.46 1.39
CA VAL A 433 -3.03 28.81 -0.03
C VAL A 433 -4.26 29.70 -0.24
N VAL A 434 -5.41 29.32 0.35
CA VAL A 434 -6.63 30.12 0.27
C VAL A 434 -6.43 31.52 0.88
N MET A 435 -5.75 31.58 2.04
CA MET A 435 -5.43 32.84 2.69
C MET A 435 -4.49 33.72 1.83
N ALA A 436 -3.47 33.11 1.22
CA ALA A 436 -2.56 33.81 0.31
C ALA A 436 -3.29 34.37 -0.93
N LEU A 437 -4.17 33.58 -1.54
CA LEU A 437 -5.01 34.01 -2.66
C LEU A 437 -5.96 35.13 -2.26
N TRP A 438 -6.59 35.02 -1.08
CA TRP A 438 -7.46 36.06 -0.56
C TRP A 438 -6.71 37.39 -0.29
N MET A 439 -5.50 37.29 0.32
CA MET A 439 -4.65 38.47 0.52
C MET A 439 -4.22 39.09 -0.82
N ARG A 440 -3.87 38.28 -1.82
CA ARG A 440 -3.56 38.74 -3.17
C ARG A 440 -4.75 39.47 -3.81
N GLN A 441 -5.92 38.90 -3.70
CA GLN A 441 -7.16 39.53 -4.20
C GLN A 441 -7.49 40.85 -3.48
N ARG A 442 -7.29 40.90 -2.16
CA ARG A 442 -7.45 42.14 -1.40
C ARG A 442 -6.49 43.23 -1.85
N ARG A 443 -5.18 42.88 -2.05
CA ARG A 443 -4.18 43.84 -2.56
C ARG A 443 -4.54 44.34 -3.95
N GLN A 444 -4.99 43.50 -4.86
CA GLN A 444 -5.44 43.92 -6.19
C GLN A 444 -6.65 44.83 -6.14
N LYS A 445 -7.64 44.54 -5.28
CA LYS A 445 -8.80 45.42 -5.09
C LYS A 445 -8.42 46.76 -4.49
N ALA A 446 -7.44 46.79 -3.58
CA ALA A 446 -6.94 48.05 -3.00
C ALA A 446 -6.27 48.91 -4.08
N GLN A 447 -5.36 48.32 -4.87
CA GLN A 447 -4.69 49.03 -5.98
C GLN A 447 -5.68 49.57 -7.02
N MET A 448 -6.71 48.78 -7.38
CA MET A 448 -7.76 49.26 -8.30
C MET A 448 -8.55 50.45 -7.73
N ARG A 449 -8.81 50.47 -6.40
CA ARG A 449 -9.48 51.61 -5.77
C ARG A 449 -8.64 52.88 -5.78
N GLU A 450 -7.33 52.78 -5.55
CA GLU A 450 -6.41 53.89 -5.64
C GLU A 450 -6.30 54.44 -7.08
N THR A 451 -6.18 53.57 -8.06
CA THR A 451 -6.13 53.96 -9.47
C THR A 451 -7.44 54.65 -9.87
N ARG A 452 -8.59 54.18 -9.41
CA ARG A 452 -9.90 54.77 -9.70
C ARG A 452 -10.03 56.17 -9.09
N LYS A 453 -9.62 56.37 -7.82
CA LYS A 453 -9.60 57.68 -7.16
C LYS A 453 -8.68 58.64 -7.88
N TYR A 454 -7.53 58.19 -8.37
CA TYR A 454 -6.61 59.00 -9.13
C TYR A 454 -7.22 59.47 -10.45
N VAL A 455 -7.87 58.57 -11.20
CA VAL A 455 -8.56 58.92 -12.46
C VAL A 455 -9.73 59.87 -12.21
N GLU A 456 -10.57 59.58 -11.18
CA GLU A 456 -11.67 60.47 -10.80
C GLU A 456 -11.20 61.88 -10.41
N GLY A 457 -10.03 61.99 -9.71
CA GLY A 457 -9.42 63.27 -9.38
C GLY A 457 -8.94 64.04 -10.63
N MET A 458 -8.31 63.34 -11.59
CA MET A 458 -7.93 63.96 -12.86
C MET A 458 -9.12 64.44 -13.70
N GLU A 459 -10.21 63.68 -13.73
CA GLU A 459 -11.42 64.10 -14.45
C GLU A 459 -12.08 65.34 -13.81
N GLN A 460 -12.08 65.41 -12.49
CA GLN A 460 -12.57 66.61 -11.77
C GLN A 460 -11.72 67.83 -12.06
N GLU A 461 -10.38 67.69 -12.02
CA GLU A 461 -9.49 68.82 -12.39
C GLU A 461 -9.71 69.25 -13.85
N ARG A 462 -9.79 68.29 -14.78
CA ARG A 462 -10.05 68.58 -16.19
C ARG A 462 -11.39 69.33 -16.40
N SER A 463 -12.44 68.90 -15.67
CA SER A 463 -13.76 69.55 -15.72
C SER A 463 -13.69 70.97 -15.15
N ARG A 464 -12.94 71.17 -14.06
CA ARG A 464 -12.77 72.54 -13.49
C ARG A 464 -12.07 73.46 -14.47
N PHE A 465 -10.98 73.04 -15.08
CA PHE A 465 -10.29 73.82 -16.09
C PHE A 465 -11.11 74.13 -17.33
N ALA A 466 -11.95 73.17 -17.77
CA ALA A 466 -12.83 73.40 -18.89
C ALA A 466 -13.89 74.49 -18.57
N HIS A 467 -14.41 74.53 -17.32
CA HIS A 467 -15.31 75.57 -16.86
C HIS A 467 -14.61 76.96 -16.77
N GLU A 468 -13.41 76.99 -16.16
CA GLU A 468 -12.63 78.23 -16.03
C GLU A 468 -12.25 78.85 -17.41
N LEU A 469 -11.90 78.00 -18.39
CA LEU A 469 -11.64 78.43 -19.77
C LEU A 469 -12.93 78.94 -20.44
N HIS A 470 -14.03 78.23 -20.25
CA HIS A 470 -15.34 78.64 -20.87
C HIS A 470 -15.87 79.93 -20.26
N ASP A 471 -15.93 80.02 -18.92
CA ASP A 471 -16.56 81.12 -18.22
C ASP A 471 -15.65 82.38 -18.18
N GLY A 472 -14.34 82.21 -18.16
CA GLY A 472 -13.40 83.31 -18.22
C GLY A 472 -13.09 83.75 -19.67
N ALA A 473 -12.18 82.95 -20.29
CA ALA A 473 -11.56 83.38 -21.57
C ALA A 473 -12.54 83.46 -22.74
N CYS A 474 -13.55 82.55 -22.82
CA CYS A 474 -14.56 82.63 -23.91
C CYS A 474 -15.54 83.77 -23.75
N ASN A 475 -15.94 84.05 -22.51
CA ASN A 475 -16.84 85.20 -22.25
C ASN A 475 -16.15 86.57 -22.46
N ASP A 476 -14.88 86.68 -22.04
CA ASP A 476 -14.07 87.88 -22.30
C ASP A 476 -13.87 88.13 -23.80
N LEU A 477 -13.57 87.03 -24.58
CA LEU A 477 -13.50 87.12 -26.04
C LEU A 477 -14.85 87.57 -26.68
N LEU A 478 -15.96 87.05 -26.16
CA LEU A 478 -17.30 87.42 -26.63
C LEU A 478 -17.57 88.90 -26.36
N ALA A 479 -17.25 89.39 -25.14
CA ALA A 479 -17.42 90.77 -24.74
C ALA A 479 -16.53 91.69 -25.62
N ILE A 480 -15.27 91.38 -25.87
CA ILE A 480 -14.40 92.08 -26.77
C ILE A 480 -15.01 92.10 -28.20
N GLY A 481 -15.48 90.93 -28.68
CA GLY A 481 -16.13 90.82 -30.00
C GLY A 481 -17.38 91.67 -30.16
N MET A 482 -18.16 91.80 -29.09
CA MET A 482 -19.35 92.72 -29.08
C MET A 482 -18.94 94.17 -29.10
N GLN A 483 -17.92 94.56 -28.34
CA GLN A 483 -17.46 95.97 -28.32
C GLN A 483 -16.85 96.38 -29.67
N LEU A 484 -16.17 95.50 -30.38
CA LEU A 484 -15.62 95.76 -31.73
C LEU A 484 -16.75 95.97 -32.79
N ARG A 485 -17.98 95.57 -32.54
CA ARG A 485 -19.17 95.73 -33.43
C ARG A 485 -19.97 96.99 -33.18
N THR A 486 -19.63 97.76 -32.21
CA THR A 486 -20.31 99.06 -31.96
C THR A 486 -19.88 100.12 -33.00
N ALA A 487 -20.74 101.12 -33.24
CA ALA A 487 -20.56 102.16 -34.26
C ALA A 487 -19.35 103.11 -33.95
N GLN A 488 -18.92 103.17 -32.72
CA GLN A 488 -17.64 103.83 -32.28
C GLN A 488 -16.94 102.97 -31.20
N PRO A 489 -16.10 102.02 -31.57
CA PRO A 489 -15.44 101.22 -30.62
C PRO A 489 -14.37 101.94 -29.83
N ASP A 490 -14.36 101.83 -28.52
CA ASP A 490 -13.24 102.34 -27.68
C ASP A 490 -12.03 101.43 -27.76
N HIS A 491 -11.16 101.77 -28.66
CA HIS A 491 -9.94 100.95 -28.91
C HIS A 491 -8.97 100.86 -27.70
N ALA A 492 -9.00 101.87 -26.81
CA ALA A 492 -8.13 101.86 -25.61
C ALA A 492 -8.69 100.85 -24.56
N ALA A 493 -10.00 100.83 -24.36
CA ALA A 493 -10.66 99.90 -23.47
C ALA A 493 -10.50 98.48 -24.00
N ILE A 494 -10.68 98.23 -25.30
CA ILE A 494 -10.51 96.92 -25.92
C ILE A 494 -9.01 96.43 -25.82
N ALA A 495 -8.06 97.33 -26.02
CA ALA A 495 -6.64 96.94 -25.86
C ALA A 495 -6.30 96.55 -24.42
N THR A 496 -6.90 97.23 -23.44
CA THR A 496 -6.78 96.88 -22.02
C THR A 496 -7.40 95.51 -21.73
N GLN A 497 -8.59 95.21 -22.22
CA GLN A 497 -9.27 93.94 -22.04
C GLN A 497 -8.52 92.79 -22.73
N VAL A 498 -8.02 93.00 -23.93
CA VAL A 498 -7.14 91.98 -24.62
C VAL A 498 -5.87 91.72 -23.81
N GLY A 499 -5.24 92.79 -23.22
CA GLY A 499 -4.11 92.67 -22.33
C GLY A 499 -4.47 91.80 -21.09
N THR A 500 -5.62 92.07 -20.47
CA THR A 500 -6.08 91.26 -19.31
C THR A 500 -6.36 89.85 -19.67
N LEU A 501 -7.06 89.59 -20.78
CA LEU A 501 -7.34 88.27 -21.28
C LEU A 501 -6.02 87.47 -21.60
N ARG A 502 -5.08 88.16 -22.23
CA ARG A 502 -3.75 87.56 -22.49
C ARG A 502 -3.03 87.15 -21.21
N SER A 503 -3.06 87.99 -20.20
CA SER A 503 -2.46 87.69 -18.90
C SER A 503 -3.20 86.52 -18.20
N HIS A 504 -4.51 86.48 -18.30
CA HIS A 504 -5.36 85.43 -17.77
C HIS A 504 -5.05 84.06 -18.45
N LEU A 505 -5.04 84.02 -19.78
CA LEU A 505 -4.71 82.82 -20.56
C LEU A 505 -3.25 82.34 -20.29
N ARG A 506 -2.33 83.28 -20.11
CA ARG A 506 -0.95 82.94 -19.79
C ARG A 506 -0.84 82.31 -18.39
N ARG A 507 -1.58 82.81 -17.41
CA ARG A 507 -1.65 82.24 -16.07
C ARG A 507 -2.24 80.83 -16.10
N LEU A 508 -3.37 80.60 -16.77
CA LEU A 508 -3.97 79.31 -16.96
C LEU A 508 -3.03 78.31 -17.67
N SER A 509 -2.26 78.76 -18.67
CA SER A 509 -1.28 77.95 -19.36
C SER A 509 -0.17 77.48 -18.42
N HIS A 510 0.35 78.36 -17.54
CA HIS A 510 1.36 78.02 -16.56
C HIS A 510 0.82 77.09 -15.45
N GLU A 511 -0.44 77.16 -15.12
CA GLU A 511 -1.13 76.25 -14.18
C GLU A 511 -1.33 74.86 -14.77
N LEU A 512 -1.53 74.76 -16.10
CA LEU A 512 -1.79 73.50 -16.83
C LEU A 512 -0.49 72.72 -17.18
N MET A 513 0.67 73.40 -17.29
CA MET A 513 1.93 72.77 -17.67
C MET A 513 2.98 72.89 -16.55
N PRO A 514 2.85 72.02 -15.51
CA PRO A 514 3.89 71.99 -14.47
C PRO A 514 5.23 71.51 -15.02
N PRO A 515 6.34 71.95 -14.41
CA PRO A 515 7.67 71.52 -14.82
C PRO A 515 7.82 70.00 -14.79
N GLN A 516 8.45 69.44 -15.81
CA GLN A 516 8.73 67.99 -15.86
C GLN A 516 9.99 67.68 -15.04
N PHE A 517 9.82 67.42 -13.75
CA PHE A 517 10.92 67.04 -12.86
C PHE A 517 11.60 65.70 -13.24
N ALA A 518 10.97 64.89 -14.09
CA ALA A 518 11.59 63.64 -14.61
C ALA A 518 12.69 63.90 -15.67
N GLY A 519 12.88 65.09 -16.16
CA GLY A 519 13.84 65.47 -17.20
C GLY A 519 15.11 66.16 -16.70
N GLY A 520 15.42 66.06 -15.39
CA GLY A 520 16.64 66.65 -14.81
C GLY A 520 16.51 68.09 -14.31
N VAL A 521 15.33 68.70 -14.40
CA VAL A 521 15.03 70.02 -13.81
C VAL A 521 14.86 69.87 -12.29
N THR A 522 15.64 70.64 -11.53
CA THR A 522 15.54 70.60 -10.06
C THR A 522 14.45 71.52 -9.56
N LEU A 523 13.97 71.30 -8.32
CA LEU A 523 12.97 72.13 -7.70
C LEU A 523 13.41 73.60 -7.57
N PRO A 524 14.67 73.92 -7.14
CA PRO A 524 15.16 75.28 -7.16
C PRO A 524 15.16 75.94 -8.55
N ASP A 525 15.52 75.18 -9.60
CA ASP A 525 15.53 75.72 -10.97
C ASP A 525 14.13 76.07 -11.44
N ALA A 526 13.19 75.18 -11.20
CA ALA A 526 11.78 75.34 -11.55
C ALA A 526 11.13 76.51 -10.80
N LEU A 527 11.42 76.67 -9.49
CA LEU A 527 10.93 77.77 -8.68
C LEU A 527 11.57 79.09 -9.03
N SER A 528 12.92 79.13 -9.30
CA SER A 528 13.59 80.28 -9.77
C SER A 528 12.97 80.80 -11.08
N HIS A 529 12.77 79.90 -12.04
CA HIS A 529 12.10 80.23 -13.31
C HIS A 529 10.69 80.74 -13.12
N TYR A 530 9.86 80.08 -12.28
CA TYR A 530 8.51 80.48 -12.00
C TYR A 530 8.45 81.87 -11.36
N LEU A 531 9.20 82.11 -10.28
CA LEU A 531 9.19 83.33 -9.50
C LEU A 531 9.79 84.53 -10.26
N SER A 532 10.74 84.32 -11.19
CA SER A 532 11.29 85.36 -12.03
C SER A 532 10.28 86.02 -13.03
N HIS A 533 9.16 85.38 -13.28
CA HIS A 533 8.07 85.81 -14.15
C HIS A 533 6.91 86.48 -13.41
N ILE A 534 6.98 86.57 -12.08
CA ILE A 534 5.97 87.23 -11.24
C ILE A 534 6.42 88.63 -10.94
N GLU A 535 5.72 89.60 -11.51
CA GLU A 535 6.02 91.02 -11.33
C GLU A 535 5.43 91.55 -10.02
N THR A 536 4.27 91.02 -9.60
CA THR A 536 3.58 91.44 -8.39
C THR A 536 2.87 90.21 -7.74
N PRO A 537 3.08 89.99 -6.45
CA PRO A 537 3.95 90.69 -5.49
C PRO A 537 5.44 90.44 -5.73
N ALA A 538 6.30 91.33 -5.27
CA ALA A 538 7.75 91.16 -5.36
C ALA A 538 8.19 90.02 -4.45
N VAL A 539 8.53 88.84 -5.01
CA VAL A 539 8.97 87.65 -4.26
C VAL A 539 10.42 87.36 -4.45
N SER A 540 11.21 87.39 -3.40
CA SER A 540 12.63 86.99 -3.43
C SER A 540 12.71 85.47 -3.24
N PHE A 541 13.65 84.84 -3.96
CA PHE A 541 13.90 83.37 -3.86
C PHE A 541 15.33 83.09 -3.41
N ARG A 542 15.48 82.16 -2.47
CA ARG A 542 16.75 81.66 -2.00
C ARG A 542 16.68 80.17 -1.84
N ALA A 543 17.68 79.47 -2.35
CA ALA A 543 17.83 78.00 -2.08
C ALA A 543 19.29 77.76 -1.62
N ASP A 544 19.49 76.88 -0.69
CA ASP A 544 20.81 76.41 -0.25
C ASP A 544 21.41 75.37 -1.22
N GLU A 545 22.69 75.11 -1.07
CA GLU A 545 23.34 74.02 -1.79
C GLU A 545 22.93 72.69 -1.19
N GLY A 546 22.13 71.89 -1.93
CA GLY A 546 21.64 70.61 -1.48
C GLY A 546 21.52 69.60 -2.63
N PRO A 547 21.29 68.32 -2.31
CA PRO A 547 21.17 67.24 -3.31
C PRO A 547 19.81 67.26 -4.04
N TRP A 548 19.38 68.38 -4.54
CA TRP A 548 18.08 68.61 -5.17
C TRP A 548 17.78 67.67 -6.35
N GLN A 549 18.83 67.17 -7.03
CA GLN A 549 18.70 66.20 -8.11
C GLN A 549 18.23 64.80 -7.63
N ARG A 550 18.37 64.51 -6.32
CA ARG A 550 17.92 63.24 -5.73
C ARG A 550 16.53 63.31 -5.17
N LEU A 551 15.89 64.48 -5.19
CA LEU A 551 14.55 64.62 -4.69
C LEU A 551 13.56 63.93 -5.63
N PRO A 552 12.69 63.03 -5.14
CA PRO A 552 11.68 62.37 -5.96
C PRO A 552 10.78 63.38 -6.70
N ALA A 553 10.48 63.09 -7.95
CA ALA A 553 9.72 64.02 -8.82
C ALA A 553 8.33 64.35 -8.23
N ASN A 554 7.70 63.43 -7.54
CA ASN A 554 6.40 63.69 -6.87
C ASN A 554 6.52 64.69 -5.71
N ILE A 555 7.65 64.64 -4.95
CA ILE A 555 7.89 65.60 -3.86
C ILE A 555 8.17 66.97 -4.47
N SER A 556 9.05 67.05 -5.47
CA SER A 556 9.35 68.28 -6.19
C SER A 556 8.07 68.91 -6.76
N TYR A 557 7.20 68.12 -7.35
CA TYR A 557 5.94 68.59 -7.92
C TYR A 557 4.98 69.17 -6.85
N GLN A 558 4.80 68.48 -5.74
CA GLN A 558 3.87 68.95 -4.70
C GLN A 558 4.40 70.20 -4.01
N LEU A 559 5.71 70.28 -3.72
CA LEU A 559 6.31 71.50 -3.16
C LEU A 559 6.22 72.68 -4.14
N TYR A 560 6.45 72.45 -5.44
CA TYR A 560 6.23 73.46 -6.47
C TYR A 560 4.80 73.98 -6.48
N ARG A 561 3.81 73.11 -6.42
CA ARG A 561 2.37 73.50 -6.39
C ARG A 561 2.00 74.26 -5.11
N ILE A 562 2.61 73.91 -3.96
CA ILE A 562 2.39 74.65 -2.70
C ILE A 562 2.96 76.08 -2.85
N VAL A 563 4.10 76.26 -3.47
CA VAL A 563 4.66 77.62 -3.72
C VAL A 563 3.74 78.43 -4.66
N GLN A 564 3.25 77.80 -5.74
CA GLN A 564 2.32 78.46 -6.66
C GLN A 564 1.07 78.95 -5.95
N GLU A 565 0.43 78.12 -5.14
CA GLU A 565 -0.77 78.43 -4.39
C GLU A 565 -0.50 79.50 -3.32
N ALA A 566 0.61 79.39 -2.59
CA ALA A 566 0.99 80.34 -1.55
C ALA A 566 1.28 81.77 -2.13
N VAL A 567 2.01 81.80 -3.27
CA VAL A 567 2.32 83.08 -3.94
C VAL A 567 1.04 83.70 -4.56
N GLY A 568 0.17 82.87 -5.13
CA GLY A 568 -1.15 83.31 -5.59
C GLY A 568 -2.02 83.90 -4.47
N ASN A 569 -1.99 83.26 -3.29
CA ASN A 569 -2.71 83.79 -2.10
C ASN A 569 -2.09 85.11 -1.58
N ILE A 570 -0.76 85.30 -1.63
CA ILE A 570 -0.13 86.58 -1.28
C ILE A 570 -0.61 87.67 -2.21
N ALA A 571 -0.64 87.45 -3.54
CA ALA A 571 -1.11 88.40 -4.54
C ALA A 571 -2.60 88.74 -4.33
N GLY A 572 -3.44 87.77 -4.04
CA GLY A 572 -4.90 87.96 -3.88
C GLY A 572 -5.33 88.64 -2.58
N HIS A 573 -4.60 88.39 -1.47
CA HIS A 573 -5.00 88.85 -0.12
C HIS A 573 -4.24 90.05 0.43
N GLN A 574 -3.03 90.31 -0.06
CA GLN A 574 -2.20 91.40 0.50
C GLN A 574 -1.97 92.61 -0.46
N GLY A 575 -2.45 92.49 -1.70
CA GLY A 575 -2.37 93.54 -2.71
C GLY A 575 -0.99 93.71 -3.38
N GLU A 576 -0.88 94.69 -4.32
CA GLU A 576 0.27 94.88 -5.17
C GLU A 576 1.55 95.37 -4.46
N GLN A 577 1.45 95.85 -3.22
CA GLN A 577 2.57 96.27 -2.41
C GLN A 577 3.18 95.24 -1.47
N ALA A 578 2.60 94.02 -1.44
CA ALA A 578 3.11 92.96 -0.62
C ALA A 578 4.52 92.52 -1.08
N ARG A 579 5.38 92.15 -0.12
CA ARG A 579 6.67 91.55 -0.36
C ARG A 579 6.71 90.11 0.17
N GLY A 580 7.18 89.16 -0.64
CA GLY A 580 7.34 87.80 -0.28
C GLY A 580 8.78 87.31 -0.34
N SER A 581 9.07 86.25 0.43
CA SER A 581 10.30 85.45 0.24
C SER A 581 9.98 83.97 0.27
N VAL A 582 10.65 83.26 -0.63
CA VAL A 582 10.59 81.77 -0.67
C VAL A 582 11.98 81.21 -0.42
N GLU A 583 12.12 80.45 0.63
CA GLU A 583 13.41 79.83 1.02
C GLU A 583 13.27 78.32 0.96
N LEU A 584 14.22 77.69 0.27
CA LEU A 584 14.41 76.24 0.25
C LEU A 584 15.70 75.88 0.95
N GLN A 585 15.59 75.03 1.96
CA GLN A 585 16.72 74.53 2.73
C GLN A 585 16.74 73.00 2.68
N PHE A 586 17.89 72.40 2.69
CA PHE A 586 18.08 70.95 2.75
C PHE A 586 18.70 70.57 4.09
N GLY A 587 17.90 70.13 5.05
CA GLY A 587 18.31 69.82 6.40
C GLY A 587 17.91 68.40 6.83
N GLY A 588 18.83 67.62 7.43
CA GLY A 588 18.51 66.28 7.92
C GLY A 588 18.14 65.26 6.82
N GLY A 589 18.54 65.47 5.58
CA GLY A 589 18.24 64.59 4.46
C GLY A 589 16.89 64.88 3.74
N GLN A 590 16.18 65.92 4.20
CA GLN A 590 14.86 66.32 3.61
C GLN A 590 14.78 67.81 3.34
N PRO A 591 14.03 68.25 2.27
CA PRO A 591 13.81 69.64 1.99
C PRO A 591 12.87 70.28 3.01
N ARG A 592 13.15 71.52 3.36
CA ARG A 592 12.29 72.42 4.10
C ARG A 592 11.99 73.61 3.23
N LEU A 593 10.70 73.92 3.04
CA LEU A 593 10.23 75.08 2.34
C LEU A 593 9.67 76.09 3.34
N THR A 594 10.15 77.33 3.28
CA THR A 594 9.60 78.42 4.09
C THR A 594 9.16 79.56 3.16
N ILE A 595 7.95 80.00 3.29
CA ILE A 595 7.40 81.13 2.52
C ILE A 595 7.00 82.21 3.53
N THR A 596 7.55 83.39 3.37
CA THR A 596 7.24 84.52 4.25
C THR A 596 6.61 85.63 3.41
N SER A 597 5.59 86.26 3.90
CA SER A 597 5.05 87.47 3.29
C SER A 597 4.86 88.57 4.34
N VAL A 598 5.13 89.83 3.89
CA VAL A 598 4.96 91.02 4.70
C VAL A 598 4.05 91.98 3.96
N GLY A 599 2.86 92.26 4.58
CA GLY A 599 1.89 93.15 4.02
C GLY A 599 0.62 93.22 4.89
N LYS A 600 -0.11 94.31 4.84
CA LYS A 600 -1.38 94.37 5.58
C LYS A 600 -2.36 93.37 5.01
N SER A 601 -2.80 92.48 5.87
CA SER A 601 -3.86 91.51 5.52
C SER A 601 -5.15 92.32 5.26
N ALA A 602 -5.68 92.25 4.04
CA ALA A 602 -7.07 92.68 3.81
C ALA A 602 -7.98 91.74 4.58
N ALA A 603 -8.74 92.25 5.51
CA ALA A 603 -9.76 91.47 6.22
C ALA A 603 -10.82 91.02 5.23
N GLY A 604 -10.67 89.87 4.69
CA GLY A 604 -11.62 89.20 3.79
C GLY A 604 -11.77 87.76 4.20
N ASP A 605 -13.04 87.32 4.32
CA ASP A 605 -13.44 85.90 4.55
C ASP A 605 -12.93 85.02 3.42
N GLY A 606 -11.60 84.70 3.46
CA GLY A 606 -11.04 83.70 2.61
C GLY A 606 -11.59 82.32 3.05
N THR A 607 -12.23 81.59 2.14
CA THR A 607 -12.91 80.32 2.35
C THR A 607 -11.99 79.18 2.86
N GLY A 608 -10.76 79.45 3.23
CA GLY A 608 -9.81 78.49 3.77
C GLY A 608 -9.38 77.35 2.80
N ILE A 609 -9.94 77.32 1.61
CA ILE A 609 -9.76 76.23 0.61
C ILE A 609 -8.32 76.11 0.14
N GLY A 610 -7.63 77.25 -0.07
CA GLY A 610 -6.25 77.24 -0.51
C GLY A 610 -5.30 76.66 0.54
N LEU A 611 -5.49 77.02 1.82
CA LEU A 611 -4.67 76.49 2.92
C LEU A 611 -4.93 74.98 3.12
N GLN A 612 -6.18 74.56 3.01
CA GLN A 612 -6.53 73.13 3.08
C GLN A 612 -5.89 72.34 1.92
N SER A 613 -5.98 72.83 0.69
CA SER A 613 -5.32 72.23 -0.49
C SER A 613 -3.81 72.12 -0.31
N MET A 614 -3.13 73.14 0.19
CA MET A 614 -1.69 73.10 0.47
C MET A 614 -1.38 72.11 1.58
N THR A 615 -2.20 71.96 2.62
CA THR A 615 -2.03 71.01 3.70
C THR A 615 -2.19 69.57 3.20
N ASP A 616 -3.20 69.29 2.40
CA ASP A 616 -3.43 67.96 1.81
C ASP A 616 -2.31 67.56 0.85
N ARG A 617 -1.76 68.53 0.09
CA ARG A 617 -0.60 68.30 -0.77
C ARG A 617 0.68 67.97 0.02
N ALA A 618 0.94 68.70 1.13
CA ALA A 618 2.08 68.41 2.01
C ALA A 618 1.90 67.02 2.63
N ALA A 619 0.74 66.67 3.16
CA ALA A 619 0.45 65.38 3.73
C ALA A 619 0.60 64.21 2.72
N SER A 620 0.25 64.46 1.44
CA SER A 620 0.36 63.43 0.38
C SER A 620 1.82 62.97 0.11
N ILE A 621 2.78 63.78 0.52
CA ILE A 621 4.24 63.51 0.37
C ILE A 621 4.92 63.25 1.72
N GLY A 622 4.18 63.09 2.82
CA GLY A 622 4.72 62.83 4.15
C GLY A 622 5.34 64.06 4.82
N TYR A 623 4.87 65.24 4.49
CA TYR A 623 5.33 66.54 5.04
C TYR A 623 4.23 67.18 5.83
N ARG A 624 4.61 67.97 6.83
CA ARG A 624 3.70 68.75 7.64
C ARG A 624 3.77 70.23 7.20
N LEU A 625 2.62 70.82 6.95
CA LEU A 625 2.49 72.28 6.72
C LEU A 625 2.08 72.96 8.04
N SER A 626 2.75 74.02 8.38
CA SER A 626 2.41 74.89 9.50
C SER A 626 2.43 76.36 9.08
N THR A 627 1.53 77.16 9.63
CA THR A 627 1.47 78.60 9.37
C THR A 627 1.60 79.34 10.70
N LYS A 628 2.29 80.49 10.67
CA LYS A 628 2.43 81.42 11.80
C LYS A 628 2.21 82.82 11.31
N SER A 629 1.49 83.63 12.06
CA SER A 629 1.25 85.07 11.73
C SER A 629 1.68 85.89 12.95
N GLU A 630 2.59 86.85 12.74
CA GLU A 630 3.05 87.77 13.75
C GLU A 630 3.01 89.22 13.20
N GLY A 631 2.07 90.05 13.62
CA GLY A 631 1.85 91.40 13.09
C GLY A 631 1.49 91.35 11.60
N ASP A 632 2.22 92.13 10.78
CA ASP A 632 2.03 92.18 9.31
C ASP A 632 2.81 91.06 8.57
N THR A 633 3.44 90.11 9.29
CA THR A 633 4.19 89.02 8.72
C THR A 633 3.46 87.70 8.82
N TRP A 634 3.33 86.99 7.69
CA TRP A 634 2.78 85.63 7.61
C TRP A 634 3.87 84.67 7.13
N VAL A 635 4.05 83.56 7.82
CA VAL A 635 5.04 82.55 7.52
C VAL A 635 4.35 81.21 7.35
N LEU A 636 4.64 80.55 6.24
CA LEU A 636 4.24 79.15 5.95
C LEU A 636 5.49 78.29 5.90
N THR A 637 5.50 77.18 6.61
CA THR A 637 6.60 76.26 6.61
C THR A 637 6.11 74.84 6.26
N VAL A 638 6.81 74.17 5.34
CA VAL A 638 6.59 72.77 4.99
C VAL A 638 7.87 72.02 5.28
N ALA A 639 7.81 71.02 6.13
CA ALA A 639 8.96 70.21 6.52
C ALA A 639 8.55 68.72 6.64
N GLY A 640 9.47 67.82 6.36
CA GLY A 640 9.24 66.39 6.62
C GLY A 640 9.09 66.13 8.11
N GLU A 641 8.26 65.12 8.45
CA GLU A 641 8.08 64.67 9.82
C GLU A 641 9.32 63.91 10.37
#